data_ee63165f1024220fd3e2d517b75c5f26
#
_entry.id   ee63165f1024220fd3e2d517b75c5f26
#
_cell.length_a   1.000
_cell.length_b   1.000
_cell.length_c   1.000
_cell.angle_alpha   90.00
_cell.angle_beta   90.00
_cell.angle_gamma   90.00
#
_symmetry.space_group_name_H-M   'P 1'
#
loop_
_entity.id
_entity.type
_entity.pdbx_description
1 polymer ?
#
loop_
_entity_poly.entity_id
_entity_poly.type
_entity_poly.pdbx_seq_one_letter_code
_entity_poly.pdbx_strand_id
1 'polypeptide(L)'
;MPQTYGFEQTRERRIPELGAVLHEYTHAKSGARLCWLERADENKSFCAAFRTLPFDDSGVFHILEHSVLCGSRNYPVKEPFVELLKGSLNTFLNALTFPDRTCYPVSSRNDQDFLNLMRVYLDAVLFPRIYEKQEIFQQEGWHYELQDGVLTRSGVVLNEMKGSFADPDTLLANALTRALFPDTPYRFVSGGDPEAIPTLTYEAFTAAHKRFYHPSNAYLLLDGSIDLSRCLALLDSYLSRFTAIFPDTDIRPQTPVCPPRKTIEYPLPAGEPAETRWKLGQGYVIGTSQDAQTLFAAQVLCDVLCGSNHAPLCRAVLETGLAEDVTLSCDDECLQPMLLLQVQNFRRDDLPAIEQTIRRTLTDLCEQGLDREQIEASLASFEFRLRERDYGTMPRGLVFSLEILSSWLYGGDPAARLGFGPVFEQLRQAIGTGYYEALLRRLLLSCDHTASILMQPSATCGEARQAREKEALAAVLQTLSAQQQDEIRARQTRLAALQQEPDSPEALATIPHVCLSDLPRDPAPVPTELREDGSVIIHDLQTDGIVYTTAYFAADDLTPEELPYLTLLRSVLSQLPAGEMDAQELQKQLRLRLGSFSVGVSPITQLRDPQAYRLYATASCSALGSKLPEALSLAAAILTKTDFTNRGKLLEILRQLRDGLQQQIVSSGSSFAMLRASAALNAAGACTERSGGVDFYRWLCALEREFDARADACIAALQRLSEKLFVTARLRLSVTGGTEDERQTVLRVLREARPAGQAPGPAHPAPLLPIRWEGIVIPSEVSFAAVCGDVHAYSGALRIACRAASLGHYWNEIRVQGGAYGTGLLLRDTGLATAYTYRDPDCARSRGAIGRTAAYLAATASEPQEANIIGAISDAEPLLSPRLQGAVADTWLLKGMTQADRCRLRHEMLDTLPEQLAACGAQIGRALDEGVVCVLGPRTQLEACGDLDVQEL
;
A
#
# COMPACT_ATOMS: atom_id res chain seq x y z
N MET A 1 -8.58 -11.83 40.65
CA MET A 1 -7.94 -10.83 39.77
C MET A 1 -6.96 -11.58 38.89
N PRO A 2 -6.82 -11.24 37.63
CA PRO A 2 -5.81 -11.87 36.80
C PRO A 2 -4.42 -11.58 37.40
N GLN A 3 -3.52 -12.50 37.27
CA GLN A 3 -2.15 -12.36 37.74
C GLN A 3 -1.45 -11.33 36.85
N THR A 4 -0.88 -10.27 37.42
CA THR A 4 -0.42 -9.08 36.68
C THR A 4 1.06 -9.11 36.30
N TYR A 5 1.82 -10.12 36.76
CA TYR A 5 3.24 -10.36 36.36
C TYR A 5 4.11 -9.07 36.31
N GLY A 6 4.13 -8.30 37.41
CA GLY A 6 4.90 -7.07 37.47
C GLY A 6 4.29 -5.86 36.78
N PHE A 7 3.13 -5.99 36.13
CA PHE A 7 2.38 -4.87 35.58
C PHE A 7 1.39 -4.30 36.58
N GLU A 8 1.31 -2.99 36.65
CA GLU A 8 0.33 -2.23 37.45
C GLU A 8 -0.66 -1.58 36.47
N GLN A 9 -1.95 -1.84 36.65
CA GLN A 9 -2.98 -1.16 35.88
C GLN A 9 -3.10 0.29 36.36
N THR A 10 -2.91 1.23 35.44
CA THR A 10 -2.92 2.66 35.75
C THR A 10 -4.24 3.32 35.40
N ARG A 11 -4.93 2.81 34.35
CA ARG A 11 -6.18 3.38 33.88
C ARG A 11 -7.03 2.35 33.16
N GLU A 12 -8.36 2.57 33.16
CA GLU A 12 -9.32 1.84 32.35
C GLU A 12 -10.34 2.82 31.77
N ARG A 13 -10.73 2.62 30.50
CA ARG A 13 -11.68 3.48 29.81
C ARG A 13 -12.49 2.72 28.78
N ARG A 14 -13.81 2.91 28.81
CA ARG A 14 -14.70 2.39 27.75
C ARG A 14 -14.65 3.27 26.53
N ILE A 15 -14.69 2.64 25.35
CA ILE A 15 -14.75 3.28 24.03
C ILE A 15 -15.98 2.73 23.31
N PRO A 16 -17.14 3.41 23.51
CA PRO A 16 -18.42 2.92 22.98
C PRO A 16 -18.43 2.73 21.46
N GLU A 17 -17.74 3.62 20.75
CA GLU A 17 -17.65 3.59 19.27
C GLU A 17 -17.05 2.30 18.75
N LEU A 18 -16.18 1.66 19.54
CA LEU A 18 -15.52 0.39 19.18
C LEU A 18 -16.13 -0.82 19.89
N GLY A 19 -17.07 -0.60 20.84
CA GLY A 19 -17.52 -1.66 21.74
C GLY A 19 -16.37 -2.24 22.58
N ALA A 20 -15.36 -1.42 22.92
CA ALA A 20 -14.12 -1.84 23.50
C ALA A 20 -13.86 -1.22 24.87
N VAL A 21 -12.93 -1.82 25.61
CA VAL A 21 -12.35 -1.23 26.83
C VAL A 21 -10.83 -1.08 26.63
N LEU A 22 -10.32 0.11 26.84
CA LEU A 22 -8.89 0.40 26.84
C LEU A 22 -8.34 0.31 28.25
N HIS A 23 -7.35 -0.58 28.45
CA HIS A 23 -6.63 -0.76 29.70
C HIS A 23 -5.20 -0.27 29.53
N GLU A 24 -4.73 0.56 30.46
CA GLU A 24 -3.36 1.05 30.50
C GLU A 24 -2.60 0.40 31.68
N TYR A 25 -1.37 -0.05 31.41
CA TYR A 25 -0.49 -0.68 32.41
C TYR A 25 0.92 -0.09 32.31
N THR A 26 1.63 -0.17 33.43
CA THR A 26 3.06 0.11 33.48
C THR A 26 3.79 -1.07 34.14
N HIS A 27 4.87 -1.53 33.55
CA HIS A 27 5.71 -2.58 34.12
C HIS A 27 6.65 -1.97 35.18
N ALA A 28 6.43 -2.31 36.43
CA ALA A 28 7.06 -1.64 37.58
C ALA A 28 8.60 -1.64 37.54
N LYS A 29 9.23 -2.71 37.11
CA LYS A 29 10.69 -2.84 37.10
C LYS A 29 11.36 -2.12 35.94
N SER A 30 10.80 -2.24 34.72
CA SER A 30 11.42 -1.73 33.50
C SER A 30 10.89 -0.37 33.05
N GLY A 31 9.72 0.04 33.55
CA GLY A 31 9.04 1.25 33.12
C GLY A 31 8.38 1.16 31.74
N ALA A 32 8.25 -0.05 31.17
CA ALA A 32 7.55 -0.26 29.90
C ALA A 32 6.06 0.08 30.06
N ARG A 33 5.49 0.75 29.06
CA ARG A 33 4.08 1.10 29.00
C ARG A 33 3.34 0.11 28.13
N LEU A 34 2.12 -0.27 28.53
CA LEU A 34 1.27 -1.18 27.78
C LEU A 34 -0.14 -0.64 27.71
N CYS A 35 -0.73 -0.60 26.51
CA CYS A 35 -2.16 -0.46 26.26
C CYS A 35 -2.74 -1.76 25.72
N TRP A 36 -3.86 -2.19 26.27
CA TRP A 36 -4.66 -3.29 25.72
C TRP A 36 -6.06 -2.77 25.38
N LEU A 37 -6.41 -2.87 24.08
CA LEU A 37 -7.75 -2.61 23.60
C LEU A 37 -8.52 -3.92 23.59
N GLU A 38 -9.26 -4.17 24.69
CA GLU A 38 -10.11 -5.33 24.83
C GLU A 38 -11.38 -5.19 23.98
N ARG A 39 -11.54 -6.07 23.02
CA ARG A 39 -12.72 -6.13 22.14
C ARG A 39 -12.95 -7.53 21.59
N ALA A 40 -14.17 -7.83 21.18
CA ALA A 40 -14.57 -9.12 20.63
C ALA A 40 -14.09 -9.26 19.17
N ASP A 41 -12.78 -9.41 18.97
CA ASP A 41 -12.16 -9.70 17.67
C ASP A 41 -11.25 -10.91 17.81
N GLU A 42 -11.46 -11.91 16.97
CA GLU A 42 -10.64 -13.13 16.98
C GLU A 42 -9.24 -12.87 16.44
N ASN A 43 -9.08 -11.84 15.58
CA ASN A 43 -7.77 -11.44 15.09
C ASN A 43 -7.06 -10.60 16.14
N LYS A 44 -6.05 -11.18 16.76
CA LYS A 44 -5.26 -10.57 17.83
C LYS A 44 -4.08 -9.83 17.23
N SER A 45 -3.79 -8.64 17.76
CA SER A 45 -2.64 -7.85 17.34
C SER A 45 -1.76 -7.49 18.52
N PHE A 46 -0.45 -7.54 18.30
CA PHE A 46 0.57 -7.01 19.20
C PHE A 46 1.47 -6.06 18.42
N CYS A 47 1.86 -4.95 19.04
CA CYS A 47 2.85 -4.04 18.49
C CYS A 47 3.82 -3.61 19.60
N ALA A 48 5.12 -3.80 19.35
CA ALA A 48 6.17 -3.17 20.15
C ALA A 48 6.66 -1.92 19.43
N ALA A 49 6.40 -0.74 19.97
CA ALA A 49 6.83 0.52 19.41
C ALA A 49 7.88 1.19 20.30
N PHE A 50 8.88 1.80 19.69
CA PHE A 50 9.91 2.57 20.39
C PHE A 50 9.95 3.99 19.81
N ARG A 51 10.14 5.01 20.66
CA ARG A 51 10.50 6.34 20.16
C ARG A 51 11.91 6.26 19.57
N THR A 52 12.06 6.55 18.30
CA THR A 52 13.31 6.51 17.55
C THR A 52 13.50 7.83 16.83
N LEU A 53 14.26 8.73 17.46
CA LEU A 53 14.46 10.09 16.98
C LEU A 53 15.71 10.16 16.10
N PRO A 54 15.58 10.36 14.79
CA PRO A 54 16.73 10.50 13.90
C PRO A 54 17.58 11.72 14.32
N PHE A 55 18.89 11.57 14.22
CA PHE A 55 19.87 12.61 14.58
C PHE A 55 20.71 13.05 13.37
N ASP A 56 20.56 12.35 12.26
CA ASP A 56 21.12 12.67 10.95
C ASP A 56 20.27 12.00 9.84
N ASP A 57 20.68 12.17 8.57
CA ASP A 57 19.99 11.61 7.40
C ASP A 57 20.45 10.17 7.05
N SER A 58 21.19 9.49 7.93
CA SER A 58 21.73 8.14 7.64
C SER A 58 20.70 7.02 7.67
N GLY A 59 19.45 7.29 8.11
CA GLY A 59 18.42 6.28 8.22
C GLY A 59 18.71 5.19 9.25
N VAL A 60 19.44 5.52 10.30
CA VAL A 60 19.90 4.54 11.30
C VAL A 60 18.78 3.68 11.87
N PHE A 61 17.58 4.24 12.09
CA PHE A 61 16.44 3.50 12.64
C PHE A 61 15.75 2.63 11.63
N HIS A 62 15.76 2.97 10.36
CA HIS A 62 15.30 2.12 9.27
C HIS A 62 16.24 0.92 9.08
N ILE A 63 17.55 1.17 9.11
CA ILE A 63 18.54 0.08 9.07
C ILE A 63 18.43 -0.81 10.31
N LEU A 64 18.16 -0.25 11.50
CA LEU A 64 17.89 -1.01 12.72
C LEU A 64 16.60 -1.83 12.61
N GLU A 65 15.55 -1.26 12.03
CA GLU A 65 14.28 -1.96 11.80
C GLU A 65 14.50 -3.29 11.09
N HIS A 66 15.20 -3.26 9.96
CA HIS A 66 15.57 -4.46 9.21
C HIS A 66 16.50 -5.37 10.01
N SER A 67 17.56 -4.80 10.57
CA SER A 67 18.68 -5.56 11.17
C SER A 67 18.30 -6.33 12.43
N VAL A 68 17.39 -5.83 13.28
CA VAL A 68 16.98 -6.54 14.49
C VAL A 68 16.23 -7.83 14.18
N LEU A 69 15.60 -7.92 13.00
CA LEU A 69 14.91 -9.10 12.53
C LEU A 69 15.84 -10.15 11.89
N CYS A 70 17.16 -9.87 11.81
CA CYS A 70 18.18 -10.77 11.27
C CYS A 70 18.86 -11.62 12.36
N GLY A 71 18.05 -12.28 13.19
CA GLY A 71 18.50 -13.18 14.27
C GLY A 71 18.57 -12.52 15.64
N SER A 72 18.29 -13.33 16.64
CA SER A 72 18.24 -12.91 18.03
C SER A 72 18.83 -13.99 18.97
N ARG A 73 18.92 -13.66 20.27
CA ARG A 73 19.55 -14.53 21.28
C ARG A 73 18.95 -15.94 21.31
N ASN A 74 17.61 -16.04 21.36
CA ASN A 74 16.91 -17.31 21.46
C ASN A 74 16.59 -17.90 20.08
N TYR A 75 16.66 -17.11 19.03
CA TYR A 75 16.36 -17.49 17.64
C TYR A 75 17.57 -17.15 16.77
N PRO A 76 18.62 -17.98 16.80
CA PRO A 76 19.91 -17.67 16.19
C PRO A 76 19.96 -17.94 14.68
N VAL A 77 18.83 -18.10 14.02
CA VAL A 77 18.73 -18.19 12.56
C VAL A 77 19.07 -16.84 11.90
N LYS A 78 19.45 -16.85 10.64
CA LYS A 78 19.82 -15.61 9.94
C LYS A 78 18.63 -14.66 9.77
N GLU A 79 17.46 -15.23 9.46
CA GLU A 79 16.24 -14.47 9.20
C GLU A 79 15.01 -15.11 9.87
N PRO A 80 14.82 -14.92 11.19
CA PRO A 80 13.64 -15.41 11.90
C PRO A 80 12.34 -14.92 11.27
N PHE A 81 12.35 -13.70 10.73
CA PHE A 81 11.21 -13.12 10.02
C PHE A 81 10.76 -13.99 8.84
N VAL A 82 11.69 -14.44 8.02
CA VAL A 82 11.38 -15.30 6.86
C VAL A 82 10.90 -16.68 7.30
N GLU A 83 11.48 -17.23 8.35
CA GLU A 83 11.05 -18.52 8.89
C GLU A 83 9.61 -18.43 9.46
N LEU A 84 9.27 -17.32 10.10
CA LEU A 84 7.89 -17.05 10.51
C LEU A 84 6.96 -16.86 9.29
N LEU A 85 7.39 -16.12 8.25
CA LEU A 85 6.60 -16.02 7.01
C LEU A 85 6.34 -17.39 6.40
N LYS A 86 7.31 -18.30 6.43
CA LYS A 86 7.14 -19.67 5.93
C LYS A 86 6.12 -20.46 6.73
N GLY A 87 6.17 -20.42 8.07
CA GLY A 87 5.52 -21.41 8.93
C GLY A 87 4.56 -20.86 9.98
N SER A 88 3.99 -19.66 9.83
CA SER A 88 2.97 -19.12 10.73
C SER A 88 1.61 -18.92 10.07
N LEU A 89 0.58 -18.77 10.89
CA LEU A 89 -0.78 -18.38 10.49
C LEU A 89 -0.99 -16.88 10.67
N ASN A 90 0.07 -16.10 10.47
CA ASN A 90 0.00 -14.67 10.62
C ASN A 90 -1.05 -14.06 9.67
N THR A 91 -1.77 -13.07 10.17
CA THR A 91 -2.62 -12.18 9.36
C THR A 91 -1.89 -10.87 9.05
N PHE A 92 -0.82 -10.59 9.80
CA PHE A 92 0.10 -9.50 9.55
C PHE A 92 1.45 -9.79 10.23
N LEU A 93 2.51 -9.55 9.51
CA LEU A 93 3.89 -9.68 9.97
C LEU A 93 4.74 -8.66 9.23
N ASN A 94 5.23 -7.61 9.91
CA ASN A 94 6.07 -6.58 9.32
C ASN A 94 6.78 -5.77 10.42
N ALA A 95 7.57 -4.77 10.00
CA ALA A 95 8.06 -3.68 10.81
C ALA A 95 7.86 -2.36 10.06
N LEU A 96 7.84 -1.23 10.77
CA LEU A 96 7.49 0.07 10.21
C LEU A 96 8.32 1.17 10.88
N THR A 97 9.07 1.94 10.09
CA THR A 97 9.80 3.13 10.58
C THR A 97 9.06 4.41 10.18
N PHE A 98 8.69 5.19 11.17
CA PHE A 98 8.08 6.51 11.06
C PHE A 98 9.10 7.62 11.37
N PRO A 99 8.75 8.90 11.22
CA PRO A 99 9.67 10.00 11.51
C PRO A 99 10.21 10.05 12.95
N ASP A 100 9.50 9.45 13.92
CA ASP A 100 9.84 9.55 15.35
C ASP A 100 9.65 8.24 16.13
N ARG A 101 9.26 7.17 15.47
CA ARG A 101 9.04 5.86 16.08
C ARG A 101 9.33 4.72 15.13
N THR A 102 9.68 3.57 15.67
CA THR A 102 9.77 2.30 14.93
C THR A 102 8.85 1.29 15.58
N CYS A 103 7.99 0.67 14.80
CA CYS A 103 6.94 -0.24 15.24
C CYS A 103 7.18 -1.65 14.72
N TYR A 104 6.92 -2.65 15.56
CA TYR A 104 7.07 -4.08 15.24
C TYR A 104 5.74 -4.78 15.47
N PRO A 105 4.79 -4.68 14.53
CA PRO A 105 3.48 -5.27 14.64
C PRO A 105 3.42 -6.71 14.16
N VAL A 106 2.65 -7.53 14.86
CA VAL A 106 2.28 -8.89 14.46
C VAL A 106 0.81 -9.14 14.74
N SER A 107 0.16 -9.98 13.93
CA SER A 107 -1.24 -10.35 14.14
C SER A 107 -1.49 -11.79 13.72
N SER A 108 -2.38 -12.48 14.48
CA SER A 108 -2.85 -13.82 14.13
C SER A 108 -4.24 -14.08 14.74
N ARG A 109 -5.03 -14.93 14.05
CA ARG A 109 -6.28 -15.46 14.60
C ARG A 109 -6.06 -16.63 15.54
N ASN A 110 -4.94 -17.33 15.40
CA ASN A 110 -4.59 -18.48 16.23
C ASN A 110 -3.90 -18.03 17.52
N ASP A 111 -4.34 -18.53 18.70
CA ASP A 111 -3.82 -18.10 20.00
C ASP A 111 -2.37 -18.49 20.22
N GLN A 112 -1.98 -19.70 19.80
CA GLN A 112 -0.62 -20.19 19.99
C GLN A 112 0.35 -19.49 19.03
N ASP A 113 -0.07 -19.30 17.77
CA ASP A 113 0.71 -18.58 16.77
C ASP A 113 0.93 -17.12 17.20
N PHE A 114 -0.10 -16.46 17.70
CA PHE A 114 0.01 -15.10 18.22
C PHE A 114 1.07 -14.97 19.31
N LEU A 115 1.11 -15.88 20.27
CA LEU A 115 2.14 -15.90 21.32
C LEU A 115 3.53 -16.24 20.77
N ASN A 116 3.61 -17.10 19.76
CA ASN A 116 4.86 -17.41 19.08
C ASN A 116 5.43 -16.18 18.38
N LEU A 117 4.60 -15.46 17.63
CA LEU A 117 4.97 -14.21 16.96
C LEU A 117 5.43 -13.14 17.96
N MET A 118 4.65 -12.92 19.05
CA MET A 118 5.06 -11.99 20.11
C MET A 118 6.44 -12.36 20.69
N ARG A 119 6.68 -13.64 20.97
CA ARG A 119 7.93 -14.11 21.57
C ARG A 119 9.13 -13.86 20.68
N VAL A 120 9.03 -14.19 19.39
CA VAL A 120 10.13 -13.99 18.43
C VAL A 120 10.41 -12.49 18.26
N TYR A 121 9.38 -11.65 18.12
CA TYR A 121 9.56 -10.21 17.96
C TYR A 121 10.14 -9.51 19.19
N LEU A 122 9.71 -9.91 20.40
CA LEU A 122 10.30 -9.39 21.64
C LEU A 122 11.78 -9.76 21.76
N ASP A 123 12.15 -10.99 21.41
CA ASP A 123 13.55 -11.41 21.43
C ASP A 123 14.38 -10.63 20.39
N ALA A 124 13.85 -10.46 19.19
CA ALA A 124 14.47 -9.73 18.10
C ALA A 124 14.76 -8.27 18.48
N VAL A 125 13.77 -7.53 18.96
CA VAL A 125 13.92 -6.09 19.24
C VAL A 125 14.76 -5.83 20.50
N LEU A 126 14.76 -6.72 21.51
CA LEU A 126 15.47 -6.52 22.77
C LEU A 126 16.85 -7.18 22.84
N PHE A 127 17.05 -8.25 22.08
CA PHE A 127 18.28 -9.06 22.11
C PHE A 127 18.75 -9.48 20.73
N PRO A 128 18.87 -8.54 19.76
CA PRO A 128 19.30 -8.86 18.40
C PRO A 128 20.78 -9.27 18.35
N ARG A 129 21.14 -10.03 17.33
CA ARG A 129 22.52 -10.47 17.09
C ARG A 129 23.41 -9.43 16.40
N ILE A 130 22.92 -8.21 16.23
CA ILE A 130 23.65 -7.10 15.61
C ILE A 130 24.96 -6.76 16.32
N TYR A 131 25.12 -7.13 17.58
CA TYR A 131 26.35 -6.93 18.37
C TYR A 131 27.41 -8.00 18.14
N GLU A 132 26.99 -9.16 17.64
CA GLU A 132 27.87 -10.32 17.43
C GLU A 132 28.28 -10.42 15.97
N LYS A 133 27.42 -9.96 15.03
CA LYS A 133 27.60 -10.09 13.59
C LYS A 133 27.49 -8.71 12.91
N GLN A 134 28.65 -8.10 12.61
CA GLN A 134 28.68 -6.83 11.86
C GLN A 134 28.15 -6.99 10.43
N GLU A 135 28.17 -8.19 9.89
CA GLU A 135 27.70 -8.52 8.56
C GLU A 135 26.20 -8.23 8.39
N ILE A 136 25.41 -8.27 9.47
CA ILE A 136 23.98 -7.87 9.45
C ILE A 136 23.85 -6.39 9.06
N PHE A 137 24.65 -5.51 9.66
CA PHE A 137 24.69 -4.10 9.29
C PHE A 137 25.14 -3.88 7.85
N GLN A 138 26.11 -4.67 7.37
CA GLN A 138 26.60 -4.57 6.00
C GLN A 138 25.54 -5.00 4.99
N GLN A 139 24.79 -6.05 5.28
CA GLN A 139 23.71 -6.56 4.44
C GLN A 139 22.54 -5.58 4.37
N GLU A 140 22.01 -5.20 5.53
CA GLU A 140 20.78 -4.41 5.58
C GLU A 140 21.02 -2.91 5.36
N GLY A 141 22.12 -2.37 5.87
CA GLY A 141 22.45 -0.95 5.73
C GLY A 141 23.19 -0.66 4.43
N TRP A 142 24.54 -0.78 4.49
CA TRP A 142 25.38 -0.54 3.34
C TRP A 142 26.78 -1.15 3.49
N HIS A 143 27.42 -1.43 2.35
CA HIS A 143 28.83 -1.84 2.26
C HIS A 143 29.43 -1.46 0.91
N TYR A 144 30.77 -1.46 0.83
CA TYR A 144 31.46 -1.35 -0.44
C TYR A 144 31.59 -2.72 -1.12
N GLU A 145 31.37 -2.72 -2.44
CA GLU A 145 31.71 -3.83 -3.34
C GLU A 145 32.80 -3.40 -4.30
N LEU A 146 33.82 -4.23 -4.48
CA LEU A 146 34.90 -4.00 -5.40
C LEU A 146 35.00 -5.16 -6.38
N GLN A 147 34.52 -4.95 -7.60
CA GLN A 147 34.52 -5.95 -8.67
C GLN A 147 35.11 -5.36 -9.94
N ASP A 148 36.03 -6.08 -10.58
CA ASP A 148 36.68 -5.71 -11.83
C ASP A 148 37.30 -4.28 -11.83
N GLY A 149 37.77 -3.84 -10.68
CA GLY A 149 38.36 -2.51 -10.49
C GLY A 149 37.36 -1.37 -10.40
N VAL A 150 36.07 -1.67 -10.25
CA VAL A 150 34.98 -0.70 -10.01
C VAL A 150 34.51 -0.82 -8.56
N LEU A 151 34.49 0.31 -7.86
CA LEU A 151 33.95 0.41 -6.51
C LEU A 151 32.48 0.83 -6.58
N THR A 152 31.60 0.08 -5.91
CA THR A 152 30.18 0.38 -5.78
C THR A 152 29.74 0.33 -4.32
N ARG A 153 28.51 0.75 -4.05
CA ARG A 153 27.84 0.62 -2.75
C ARG A 153 26.59 -0.22 -2.90
N SER A 154 26.39 -1.15 -1.97
CA SER A 154 25.23 -2.04 -1.93
C SER A 154 24.69 -2.13 -0.49
N GLY A 155 23.42 -2.53 -0.34
CA GLY A 155 22.74 -2.73 0.92
C GLY A 155 21.22 -2.65 0.70
N VAL A 156 20.44 -3.44 1.44
CA VAL A 156 19.00 -3.55 1.22
C VAL A 156 18.30 -2.19 1.39
N VAL A 157 18.52 -1.52 2.54
CA VAL A 157 17.92 -0.20 2.81
C VAL A 157 18.45 0.87 1.85
N LEU A 158 19.75 0.86 1.52
CA LEU A 158 20.31 1.81 0.55
C LEU A 158 19.61 1.70 -0.81
N ASN A 159 19.41 0.49 -1.30
CA ASN A 159 18.77 0.26 -2.60
C ASN A 159 17.27 0.60 -2.57
N GLU A 160 16.60 0.31 -1.46
CA GLU A 160 15.22 0.72 -1.24
C GLU A 160 15.07 2.24 -1.31
N MET A 161 15.94 2.96 -0.60
CA MET A 161 15.87 4.42 -0.56
C MET A 161 16.25 5.07 -1.89
N LYS A 162 17.17 4.48 -2.67
CA LYS A 162 17.42 4.90 -4.06
C LYS A 162 16.14 4.83 -4.89
N GLY A 163 15.36 3.78 -4.74
CA GLY A 163 14.06 3.66 -5.40
C GLY A 163 13.02 4.67 -4.90
N SER A 164 12.98 4.92 -3.61
CA SER A 164 12.05 5.88 -2.99
C SER A 164 12.31 7.33 -3.43
N PHE A 165 13.58 7.70 -3.62
CA PHE A 165 13.99 9.03 -4.08
C PHE A 165 13.79 9.27 -5.60
N ALA A 166 13.27 8.29 -6.33
CA ALA A 166 12.76 8.49 -7.68
C ALA A 166 11.35 9.09 -7.71
N ASP A 167 10.61 8.98 -6.59
CA ASP A 167 9.24 9.49 -6.46
C ASP A 167 9.23 10.99 -6.15
N PRO A 168 8.59 11.83 -6.99
CA PRO A 168 8.50 13.27 -6.75
C PRO A 168 7.79 13.65 -5.45
N ASP A 169 6.77 12.89 -5.03
CA ASP A 169 6.03 13.19 -3.80
C ASP A 169 6.88 12.92 -2.56
N THR A 170 7.72 11.89 -2.58
CA THR A 170 8.73 11.63 -1.54
C THR A 170 9.75 12.77 -1.44
N LEU A 171 10.24 13.26 -2.57
CA LEU A 171 11.18 14.40 -2.60
C LEU A 171 10.55 15.67 -2.04
N LEU A 172 9.29 15.93 -2.39
CA LEU A 172 8.55 17.08 -1.90
C LEU A 172 8.30 17.01 -0.40
N ALA A 173 7.82 15.87 0.10
CA ALA A 173 7.55 15.64 1.52
C ALA A 173 8.81 15.83 2.36
N ASN A 174 9.93 15.23 1.97
CA ASN A 174 11.22 15.39 2.66
C ASN A 174 11.69 16.85 2.67
N ALA A 175 11.57 17.56 1.56
CA ALA A 175 12.02 18.94 1.45
C ALA A 175 11.14 19.88 2.30
N LEU A 176 9.83 19.66 2.32
CA LEU A 176 8.88 20.43 3.15
C LEU A 176 9.09 20.17 4.63
N THR A 177 9.18 18.91 5.05
CA THR A 177 9.40 18.54 6.46
C THR A 177 10.70 19.13 6.97
N ARG A 178 11.78 19.05 6.19
CA ARG A 178 13.06 19.70 6.53
C ARG A 178 12.94 21.22 6.66
N ALA A 179 12.13 21.86 5.84
CA ALA A 179 11.94 23.32 5.88
C ALA A 179 11.04 23.76 7.03
N LEU A 180 10.02 22.96 7.38
CA LEU A 180 9.09 23.24 8.48
C LEU A 180 9.67 22.94 9.86
N PHE A 181 10.56 21.97 9.98
CA PHE A 181 11.05 21.48 11.27
C PHE A 181 12.59 21.52 11.40
N PRO A 182 13.24 22.68 11.13
CA PRO A 182 14.71 22.77 11.04
C PRO A 182 15.45 22.46 12.35
N ASP A 183 14.79 22.63 13.51
CA ASP A 183 15.41 22.49 14.84
C ASP A 183 14.99 21.21 15.57
N THR A 184 14.23 20.32 14.93
CA THR A 184 13.72 19.08 15.51
C THR A 184 14.23 17.85 14.75
N PRO A 185 14.09 16.64 15.29
CA PRO A 185 14.44 15.42 14.58
C PRO A 185 13.72 15.23 13.23
N TYR A 186 12.56 15.83 13.05
CA TYR A 186 11.77 15.75 11.81
C TYR A 186 12.47 16.37 10.58
N ARG A 187 13.51 17.20 10.79
CA ARG A 187 14.31 17.72 9.67
C ARG A 187 15.07 16.64 8.90
N PHE A 188 15.28 15.49 9.52
CA PHE A 188 16.02 14.39 8.95
C PHE A 188 15.10 13.39 8.23
N VAL A 189 15.61 12.75 7.20
CA VAL A 189 14.91 11.68 6.50
C VAL A 189 15.02 10.39 7.32
N SER A 190 13.93 10.00 7.99
CA SER A 190 13.94 8.82 8.88
C SER A 190 14.26 7.51 8.15
N GLY A 191 13.83 7.38 6.90
CA GLY A 191 14.18 6.24 6.02
C GLY A 191 15.64 6.23 5.57
N GLY A 192 16.30 7.38 5.60
CA GLY A 192 17.66 7.60 5.13
C GLY A 192 17.75 8.24 3.75
N ASP A 193 18.64 9.21 3.61
CA ASP A 193 18.99 9.79 2.32
C ASP A 193 20.07 8.90 1.66
N PRO A 194 19.90 8.42 0.43
CA PRO A 194 20.88 7.56 -0.24
C PRO A 194 22.31 8.13 -0.28
N GLU A 195 22.47 9.45 -0.27
CA GLU A 195 23.78 10.10 -0.21
C GLU A 195 24.36 10.09 1.21
N ALA A 196 23.50 10.07 2.26
CA ALA A 196 23.90 10.09 3.66
C ALA A 196 24.01 8.70 4.31
N ILE A 197 23.21 7.72 3.89
CA ILE A 197 23.28 6.34 4.41
C ILE A 197 24.71 5.81 4.50
N PRO A 198 25.60 6.01 3.49
CA PRO A 198 26.96 5.52 3.54
C PRO A 198 27.89 6.24 4.55
N THR A 199 27.39 7.21 5.29
CA THR A 199 28.13 7.86 6.39
C THR A 199 27.94 7.15 7.72
N LEU A 200 26.90 6.28 7.85
CA LEU A 200 26.61 5.55 9.08
C LEU A 200 27.71 4.53 9.38
N THR A 201 28.26 4.62 10.59
CA THR A 201 29.23 3.63 11.08
C THR A 201 28.55 2.55 11.93
N TYR A 202 29.18 1.39 12.03
CA TYR A 202 28.69 0.29 12.86
C TYR A 202 28.60 0.67 14.34
N GLU A 203 29.52 1.48 14.84
CA GLU A 203 29.55 1.99 16.22
C GLU A 203 28.34 2.89 16.49
N ALA A 204 28.03 3.83 15.59
CA ALA A 204 26.85 4.71 15.70
C ALA A 204 25.55 3.90 15.63
N PHE A 205 25.47 2.94 14.72
CA PHE A 205 24.35 2.01 14.56
C PHE A 205 24.08 1.22 15.87
N THR A 206 25.09 0.57 16.44
CA THR A 206 24.91 -0.20 17.68
C THR A 206 24.65 0.70 18.91
N ALA A 207 25.21 1.91 18.95
CA ALA A 207 24.93 2.90 19.98
C ALA A 207 23.47 3.37 19.93
N ALA A 208 22.92 3.56 18.74
CA ALA A 208 21.50 3.93 18.56
C ALA A 208 20.57 2.84 19.12
N HIS A 209 20.81 1.56 18.81
CA HIS A 209 20.03 0.47 19.38
C HIS A 209 20.09 0.48 20.92
N LYS A 210 21.28 0.55 21.52
CA LYS A 210 21.47 0.57 22.98
C LYS A 210 20.71 1.72 23.66
N ARG A 211 20.65 2.87 23.01
CA ARG A 211 19.99 4.07 23.54
C ARG A 211 18.47 4.01 23.44
N PHE A 212 17.94 3.59 22.30
CA PHE A 212 16.52 3.76 21.97
C PHE A 212 15.69 2.49 22.17
N TYR A 213 16.28 1.29 22.02
CA TYR A 213 15.58 0.00 22.15
C TYR A 213 15.62 -0.54 23.59
N HIS A 214 15.13 0.27 24.51
CA HIS A 214 15.02 -0.08 25.90
C HIS A 214 13.56 -0.10 26.35
N PRO A 215 13.13 -1.06 27.21
CA PRO A 215 11.73 -1.13 27.65
C PRO A 215 11.15 0.16 28.23
N SER A 216 11.93 0.99 28.91
CA SER A 216 11.46 2.31 29.42
C SER A 216 11.08 3.28 28.29
N ASN A 217 11.56 3.05 27.06
CA ASN A 217 11.22 3.80 25.85
C ASN A 217 10.15 3.10 25.02
N ALA A 218 9.68 1.93 25.46
CA ALA A 218 8.72 1.12 24.72
C ALA A 218 7.28 1.52 25.02
N TYR A 219 6.46 1.46 23.99
CA TYR A 219 5.01 1.51 23.99
C TYR A 219 4.51 0.18 23.43
N LEU A 220 3.95 -0.67 24.29
CA LEU A 220 3.45 -1.98 23.92
C LEU A 220 1.94 -1.88 23.73
N LEU A 221 1.43 -2.50 22.68
CA LEU A 221 0.02 -2.46 22.35
C LEU A 221 -0.49 -3.88 22.12
N LEU A 222 -1.64 -4.18 22.70
CA LEU A 222 -2.38 -5.44 22.51
C LEU A 222 -3.79 -5.10 22.05
N ASP A 223 -4.35 -5.90 21.15
CA ASP A 223 -5.71 -5.73 20.65
C ASP A 223 -6.39 -7.08 20.45
N GLY A 224 -7.70 -7.09 20.69
CA GLY A 224 -8.56 -8.23 20.41
C GLY A 224 -8.89 -9.09 21.64
N SER A 225 -9.50 -10.23 21.38
CA SER A 225 -9.89 -11.24 22.39
C SER A 225 -8.69 -12.11 22.76
N ILE A 226 -7.85 -11.64 23.67
CA ILE A 226 -6.60 -12.29 24.07
C ILE A 226 -6.69 -12.93 25.46
N ASP A 227 -5.87 -13.94 25.73
CA ASP A 227 -5.53 -14.38 27.09
C ASP A 227 -4.48 -13.40 27.66
N LEU A 228 -4.97 -12.34 28.32
CA LEU A 228 -4.10 -11.31 28.89
C LEU A 228 -3.06 -11.89 29.85
N SER A 229 -3.43 -12.90 30.65
CA SER A 229 -2.50 -13.51 31.65
C SER A 229 -1.29 -14.14 30.97
N ARG A 230 -1.48 -14.87 29.86
CA ARG A 230 -0.39 -15.46 29.07
C ARG A 230 0.47 -14.37 28.40
N CYS A 231 -0.16 -13.31 27.89
CA CYS A 231 0.56 -12.18 27.28
C CYS A 231 1.40 -11.45 28.31
N LEU A 232 0.85 -11.10 29.48
CA LEU A 232 1.60 -10.41 30.54
C LEU A 232 2.75 -11.28 31.07
N ALA A 233 2.54 -12.60 31.26
CA ALA A 233 3.60 -13.51 31.65
C ALA A 233 4.75 -13.55 30.65
N LEU A 234 4.43 -13.58 29.35
CA LEU A 234 5.41 -13.54 28.28
C LEU A 234 6.18 -12.20 28.30
N LEU A 235 5.49 -11.09 28.35
CA LEU A 235 6.10 -9.75 28.40
C LEU A 235 7.03 -9.62 29.62
N ASP A 236 6.58 -10.01 30.83
CA ASP A 236 7.39 -9.94 32.05
C ASP A 236 8.67 -10.78 31.93
N SER A 237 8.62 -11.95 31.30
CA SER A 237 9.82 -12.81 31.10
C SER A 237 10.96 -12.12 30.35
N TYR A 238 10.64 -11.14 29.50
CA TYR A 238 11.59 -10.30 28.79
C TYR A 238 11.91 -9.02 29.57
N LEU A 239 10.88 -8.29 30.00
CA LEU A 239 11.01 -6.96 30.59
C LEU A 239 11.67 -6.95 31.97
N SER A 240 11.48 -8.01 32.76
CA SER A 240 12.10 -8.16 34.09
C SER A 240 13.63 -8.27 34.07
N ARG A 241 14.22 -8.40 32.89
CA ARG A 241 15.69 -8.38 32.72
C ARG A 241 16.27 -6.95 32.71
N PHE A 242 15.42 -5.95 32.60
CA PHE A 242 15.80 -4.54 32.52
C PHE A 242 15.38 -3.79 33.79
N THR A 243 16.13 -2.75 34.12
CA THR A 243 15.78 -1.79 35.16
C THR A 243 15.43 -0.49 34.47
N ALA A 244 14.39 0.21 34.97
CA ALA A 244 13.95 1.47 34.39
C ALA A 244 15.09 2.49 34.25
N ILE A 245 15.14 3.12 33.09
CA ILE A 245 16.00 4.27 32.78
C ILE A 245 15.12 5.43 32.29
N PHE A 246 15.67 6.62 32.18
CA PHE A 246 14.99 7.80 31.70
C PHE A 246 15.69 8.28 30.42
N PRO A 247 15.41 7.65 29.25
CA PRO A 247 16.04 8.07 28.00
C PRO A 247 15.53 9.47 27.61
N ASP A 248 16.45 10.31 27.13
CA ASP A 248 16.11 11.61 26.56
C ASP A 248 15.56 11.37 25.12
N THR A 249 14.27 11.16 25.04
CA THR A 249 13.52 10.91 23.79
C THR A 249 12.31 11.84 23.67
N ASP A 250 12.28 12.94 24.40
CA ASP A 250 11.21 13.91 24.30
C ASP A 250 11.37 14.79 23.07
N ILE A 251 10.27 14.89 22.31
CA ILE A 251 10.20 15.73 21.13
C ILE A 251 9.64 17.09 21.54
N ARG A 252 10.42 18.15 21.30
CA ARG A 252 9.95 19.51 21.52
C ARG A 252 9.26 20.04 20.28
N PRO A 253 8.14 20.77 20.42
CA PRO A 253 7.53 21.41 19.27
C PRO A 253 8.51 22.39 18.61
N GLN A 254 8.52 22.40 17.29
CA GLN A 254 9.21 23.41 16.49
C GLN A 254 8.55 24.76 16.73
N THR A 255 9.34 25.78 16.98
CA THR A 255 8.86 27.17 16.95
C THR A 255 8.48 27.58 15.52
N PRO A 256 7.47 28.44 15.33
CA PRO A 256 7.06 28.86 14.01
C PRO A 256 8.21 29.38 13.15
N VAL A 257 8.26 28.91 11.90
CA VAL A 257 9.23 29.30 10.88
C VAL A 257 8.52 29.64 9.57
N CYS A 258 9.09 30.55 8.80
CA CYS A 258 8.63 30.89 7.44
C CYS A 258 9.85 31.11 6.55
N PRO A 259 10.57 30.05 6.16
CA PRO A 259 11.78 30.18 5.36
C PRO A 259 11.45 30.67 3.94
N PRO A 260 12.42 31.29 3.22
CA PRO A 260 12.27 31.57 1.80
C PRO A 260 11.97 30.31 1.01
N ARG A 261 11.19 30.47 -0.07
CA ARG A 261 10.89 29.34 -0.98
C ARG A 261 12.17 28.73 -1.51
N LYS A 262 12.24 27.38 -1.46
CA LYS A 262 13.33 26.59 -2.01
C LYS A 262 12.89 25.96 -3.32
N THR A 263 13.79 25.91 -4.31
CA THR A 263 13.60 25.12 -5.53
C THR A 263 14.43 23.86 -5.46
N ILE A 264 13.82 22.71 -5.80
CA ILE A 264 14.50 21.41 -5.91
C ILE A 264 14.20 20.81 -7.29
N GLU A 265 15.11 19.98 -7.80
CA GLU A 265 14.88 19.23 -9.04
C GLU A 265 14.23 17.88 -8.75
N TYR A 266 13.43 17.39 -9.70
CA TYR A 266 12.90 16.03 -9.66
C TYR A 266 12.99 15.37 -11.04
N PRO A 267 13.12 14.03 -11.11
CA PRO A 267 13.29 13.33 -12.37
C PRO A 267 11.99 13.33 -13.19
N LEU A 268 12.12 13.64 -14.50
CA LEU A 268 11.04 13.63 -15.45
C LEU A 268 11.32 12.56 -16.52
N PRO A 269 10.32 11.78 -16.96
CA PRO A 269 10.47 10.84 -18.06
C PRO A 269 10.94 11.52 -19.35
N ALA A 270 11.72 10.80 -20.15
CA ALA A 270 12.18 11.30 -21.44
C ALA A 270 11.00 11.61 -22.37
N GLY A 271 11.04 12.78 -23.03
CA GLY A 271 9.99 13.21 -23.96
C GLY A 271 8.84 14.01 -23.34
N GLU A 272 8.74 14.08 -22.01
CA GLU A 272 7.75 14.94 -21.35
C GLU A 272 8.14 16.43 -21.46
N PRO A 273 7.14 17.33 -21.62
CA PRO A 273 7.41 18.77 -21.78
C PRO A 273 7.74 19.42 -20.44
N ALA A 274 9.01 19.61 -20.14
CA ALA A 274 9.47 20.16 -18.86
C ALA A 274 8.86 21.54 -18.51
N GLU A 275 8.51 22.36 -19.53
CA GLU A 275 7.97 23.70 -19.31
C GLU A 275 6.62 23.70 -18.57
N THR A 276 5.85 22.61 -18.66
CA THR A 276 4.50 22.49 -18.07
C THR A 276 4.44 21.50 -16.91
N ARG A 277 5.55 20.99 -16.44
CA ARG A 277 5.62 19.97 -15.39
C ARG A 277 6.14 20.49 -14.03
N TRP A 278 6.09 21.80 -13.81
CA TRP A 278 6.42 22.36 -12.51
C TRP A 278 5.40 21.95 -11.47
N LYS A 279 5.86 21.75 -10.22
CA LYS A 279 5.00 21.43 -9.07
C LYS A 279 5.30 22.41 -7.93
N LEU A 280 4.26 22.75 -7.16
CA LEU A 280 4.36 23.56 -5.94
C LEU A 280 3.87 22.74 -4.75
N GLY A 281 4.64 22.72 -3.67
CA GLY A 281 4.18 22.26 -2.36
C GLY A 281 4.23 23.38 -1.34
N GLN A 282 3.14 23.55 -0.57
CA GLN A 282 3.07 24.47 0.56
C GLN A 282 2.64 23.71 1.79
N GLY A 283 3.44 23.77 2.83
CA GLY A 283 3.18 23.14 4.13
C GLY A 283 2.76 24.17 5.17
N TYR A 284 1.78 23.81 6.01
CA TYR A 284 1.24 24.64 7.09
C TYR A 284 1.14 23.80 8.36
N VAL A 285 1.87 24.12 9.40
CA VAL A 285 1.78 23.42 10.68
C VAL A 285 0.55 23.89 11.45
N ILE A 286 -0.32 22.96 11.89
CA ILE A 286 -1.67 23.29 12.35
C ILE A 286 -1.89 23.17 13.86
N GLY A 287 -0.84 22.87 14.63
CA GLY A 287 -0.94 22.70 16.09
C GLY A 287 -0.21 21.46 16.56
N THR A 288 -0.80 20.70 17.47
CA THR A 288 -0.24 19.45 17.99
C THR A 288 -1.20 18.29 17.81
N SER A 289 -0.68 17.09 17.69
CA SER A 289 -1.43 15.83 17.55
C SER A 289 -2.34 15.50 18.75
N GLN A 290 -2.17 16.21 19.86
CA GLN A 290 -3.00 16.06 21.07
C GLN A 290 -4.36 16.79 20.95
N ASP A 291 -4.49 17.75 20.05
CA ASP A 291 -5.74 18.47 19.77
C ASP A 291 -6.54 17.75 18.67
N ALA A 292 -7.24 16.68 19.07
CA ALA A 292 -8.06 15.87 18.17
C ALA A 292 -9.17 16.69 17.49
N GLN A 293 -9.74 17.70 18.19
CA GLN A 293 -10.80 18.52 17.60
C GLN A 293 -10.27 19.37 16.43
N THR A 294 -9.16 20.08 16.62
CA THR A 294 -8.53 20.83 15.52
C THR A 294 -8.12 19.92 14.38
N LEU A 295 -7.59 18.73 14.71
CA LEU A 295 -7.15 17.77 13.70
C LEU A 295 -8.32 17.27 12.81
N PHE A 296 -9.41 16.75 13.41
CA PHE A 296 -10.58 16.32 12.66
C PHE A 296 -11.22 17.48 11.88
N ALA A 297 -11.29 18.67 12.47
CA ALA A 297 -11.80 19.85 11.79
C ALA A 297 -10.92 20.25 10.58
N ALA A 298 -9.59 20.12 10.68
CA ALA A 298 -8.66 20.37 9.59
C ALA A 298 -8.81 19.34 8.47
N GLN A 299 -8.98 18.06 8.79
CA GLN A 299 -9.26 17.01 7.80
C GLN A 299 -10.58 17.27 7.07
N VAL A 300 -11.63 17.70 7.80
CA VAL A 300 -12.90 18.12 7.19
C VAL A 300 -12.70 19.31 6.25
N LEU A 301 -11.92 20.33 6.66
CA LEU A 301 -11.60 21.47 5.79
C LEU A 301 -10.83 21.05 4.53
N CYS A 302 -9.89 20.13 4.62
CA CYS A 302 -9.19 19.60 3.45
C CYS A 302 -10.19 19.01 2.44
N ASP A 303 -11.13 18.21 2.91
CA ASP A 303 -12.15 17.62 2.07
C ASP A 303 -13.13 18.66 1.51
N VAL A 304 -13.56 19.62 2.31
CA VAL A 304 -14.44 20.72 1.87
C VAL A 304 -13.76 21.58 0.78
N LEU A 305 -12.46 21.84 0.90
CA LEU A 305 -11.70 22.71 -0.01
C LEU A 305 -11.24 21.98 -1.28
N CYS A 306 -10.76 20.74 -1.14
CA CYS A 306 -10.10 19.98 -2.20
C CYS A 306 -10.51 18.50 -2.30
N GLY A 307 -11.59 18.06 -1.67
CA GLY A 307 -12.02 16.65 -1.71
C GLY A 307 -12.57 16.18 -3.07
N SER A 308 -12.67 17.07 -4.05
CA SER A 308 -12.97 16.75 -5.46
C SER A 308 -12.60 17.93 -6.36
N ASN A 309 -12.54 17.72 -7.67
CA ASN A 309 -12.32 18.79 -8.66
C ASN A 309 -13.39 19.90 -8.64
N HIS A 310 -14.53 19.63 -8.03
CA HIS A 310 -15.63 20.58 -7.86
C HIS A 310 -15.62 21.32 -6.52
N ALA A 311 -14.75 20.91 -5.63
CA ALA A 311 -14.52 21.60 -4.36
C ALA A 311 -13.97 23.02 -4.62
N PRO A 312 -14.32 24.00 -3.78
CA PRO A 312 -14.15 25.41 -4.14
C PRO A 312 -12.72 25.83 -4.47
N LEU A 313 -11.73 25.30 -3.78
CA LEU A 313 -10.32 25.67 -4.06
C LEU A 313 -9.80 24.96 -5.31
N CYS A 314 -10.04 23.65 -5.45
CA CYS A 314 -9.66 22.91 -6.66
C CYS A 314 -10.31 23.52 -7.90
N ARG A 315 -11.63 23.74 -7.86
CA ARG A 315 -12.37 24.34 -8.97
C ARG A 315 -11.79 25.69 -9.37
N ALA A 316 -11.55 26.58 -8.39
CA ALA A 316 -11.06 27.92 -8.68
C ALA A 316 -9.69 27.92 -9.37
N VAL A 317 -8.81 27.01 -9.05
CA VAL A 317 -7.49 26.89 -9.69
C VAL A 317 -7.60 26.17 -11.04
N LEU A 318 -8.32 25.06 -11.12
CA LEU A 318 -8.47 24.27 -12.36
C LEU A 318 -9.19 25.04 -13.47
N GLU A 319 -10.22 25.84 -13.12
CA GLU A 319 -10.95 26.70 -14.08
C GLU A 319 -10.07 27.83 -14.70
N THR A 320 -8.92 28.15 -14.10
CA THR A 320 -7.96 29.08 -14.73
C THR A 320 -7.27 28.46 -15.95
N GLY A 321 -7.22 27.10 -16.02
CA GLY A 321 -6.46 26.38 -17.03
C GLY A 321 -4.93 26.48 -16.86
N LEU A 322 -4.44 27.04 -15.74
CA LEU A 322 -3.01 27.26 -15.49
C LEU A 322 -2.33 26.06 -14.83
N ALA A 323 -3.09 25.18 -14.18
CA ALA A 323 -2.60 23.95 -13.53
C ALA A 323 -3.49 22.77 -13.87
N GLU A 324 -2.97 21.55 -13.78
CA GLU A 324 -3.71 20.31 -14.11
C GLU A 324 -4.27 19.60 -12.88
N ASP A 325 -3.67 19.81 -11.69
CA ASP A 325 -4.15 19.20 -10.45
C ASP A 325 -3.86 20.08 -9.23
N VAL A 326 -4.75 19.96 -8.22
CA VAL A 326 -4.63 20.63 -6.91
C VAL A 326 -5.12 19.70 -5.82
N THR A 327 -4.31 19.49 -4.80
CA THR A 327 -4.67 18.68 -3.65
C THR A 327 -4.38 19.41 -2.35
N LEU A 328 -5.18 19.13 -1.33
CA LEU A 328 -4.93 19.55 0.05
C LEU A 328 -5.13 18.37 0.97
N SER A 329 -4.09 17.98 1.68
CA SER A 329 -4.10 16.84 2.59
C SER A 329 -3.64 17.23 3.99
N CYS A 330 -3.96 16.40 4.97
CA CYS A 330 -3.50 16.54 6.35
C CYS A 330 -2.58 15.37 6.67
N ASP A 331 -1.31 15.68 7.00
CA ASP A 331 -0.35 14.74 7.55
C ASP A 331 -0.33 14.88 9.06
N ASP A 332 -0.68 13.83 9.78
CA ASP A 332 -0.86 13.80 11.23
C ASP A 332 -0.01 12.74 11.94
N GLU A 333 1.01 12.25 11.28
CA GLU A 333 1.91 11.20 11.79
C GLU A 333 2.99 11.73 12.77
N CYS A 334 3.10 13.05 12.93
CA CYS A 334 4.09 13.71 13.77
C CYS A 334 3.46 14.40 15.00
N LEU A 335 4.31 14.84 15.95
CA LEU A 335 3.87 15.67 17.08
C LEU A 335 3.09 16.90 16.62
N GLN A 336 3.54 17.56 15.56
CA GLN A 336 2.89 18.73 14.99
C GLN A 336 2.37 18.39 13.59
N PRO A 337 1.08 18.07 13.46
CA PRO A 337 0.44 17.83 12.19
C PRO A 337 0.57 19.01 11.23
N MET A 338 0.57 18.73 9.94
CA MET A 338 0.65 19.76 8.91
C MET A 338 -0.40 19.55 7.81
N LEU A 339 -0.82 20.66 7.19
CA LEU A 339 -1.53 20.61 5.93
C LEU A 339 -0.53 20.76 4.78
N LEU A 340 -0.74 19.97 3.74
CA LEU A 340 0.03 19.98 2.52
C LEU A 340 -0.86 20.37 1.34
N LEU A 341 -0.67 21.58 0.81
CA LEU A 341 -1.27 22.04 -0.43
C LEU A 341 -0.28 21.76 -1.56
N GLN A 342 -0.70 20.98 -2.55
CA GLN A 342 0.08 20.72 -3.77
C GLN A 342 -0.65 21.26 -4.98
N VAL A 343 0.11 21.86 -5.91
CA VAL A 343 -0.35 22.22 -7.25
C VAL A 343 0.59 21.58 -8.26
N GLN A 344 0.04 20.90 -9.25
CA GLN A 344 0.83 20.10 -10.18
C GLN A 344 0.62 20.52 -11.63
N ASN A 345 1.69 20.34 -12.41
CA ASN A 345 1.70 20.51 -13.86
C ASN A 345 1.25 21.91 -14.31
N PHE A 346 2.09 22.88 -14.04
CA PHE A 346 1.90 24.27 -14.46
C PHE A 346 3.19 24.84 -15.09
N ARG A 347 3.08 25.97 -15.75
CA ARG A 347 4.25 26.71 -16.23
C ARG A 347 4.80 27.57 -15.12
N ARG A 348 6.11 27.64 -15.00
CA ARG A 348 6.77 28.45 -13.96
C ARG A 348 6.25 29.89 -13.89
N ASP A 349 6.03 30.51 -15.05
CA ASP A 349 5.60 31.89 -15.14
C ASP A 349 4.16 32.12 -14.67
N ASP A 350 3.34 31.08 -14.62
CA ASP A 350 1.95 31.11 -14.14
C ASP A 350 1.83 31.04 -12.61
N LEU A 351 2.91 30.70 -11.91
CA LEU A 351 2.92 30.54 -10.46
C LEU A 351 2.33 31.74 -9.69
N PRO A 352 2.66 33.01 -10.00
CA PRO A 352 2.07 34.15 -9.28
C PRO A 352 0.54 34.23 -9.43
N ALA A 353 0.01 33.90 -10.61
CA ALA A 353 -1.43 33.92 -10.89
C ALA A 353 -2.14 32.79 -10.14
N ILE A 354 -1.54 31.62 -10.07
CA ILE A 354 -2.04 30.46 -9.29
C ILE A 354 -2.10 30.84 -7.81
N GLU A 355 -1.02 31.36 -7.23
CA GLU A 355 -0.97 31.77 -5.83
C GLU A 355 -1.97 32.87 -5.50
N GLN A 356 -2.16 33.82 -6.40
CA GLN A 356 -3.17 34.86 -6.26
C GLN A 356 -4.59 34.26 -6.26
N THR A 357 -4.86 33.31 -7.13
CA THR A 357 -6.15 32.60 -7.18
C THR A 357 -6.41 31.84 -5.89
N ILE A 358 -5.44 31.07 -5.39
CA ILE A 358 -5.53 30.37 -4.12
C ILE A 358 -5.85 31.35 -2.98
N ARG A 359 -5.04 32.38 -2.82
CA ARG A 359 -5.22 33.36 -1.74
C ARG A 359 -6.58 34.06 -1.81
N ARG A 360 -7.00 34.53 -3.02
CA ARG A 360 -8.30 35.14 -3.22
C ARG A 360 -9.44 34.19 -2.84
N THR A 361 -9.41 32.95 -3.34
CA THR A 361 -10.45 31.96 -3.05
C THR A 361 -10.58 31.69 -1.56
N LEU A 362 -9.45 31.48 -0.87
CA LEU A 362 -9.46 31.26 0.58
C LEU A 362 -9.98 32.49 1.34
N THR A 363 -9.66 33.69 0.88
CA THR A 363 -10.16 34.94 1.50
C THR A 363 -11.65 35.07 1.30
N ASP A 364 -12.13 34.89 0.06
CA ASP A 364 -13.55 34.94 -0.27
C ASP A 364 -14.39 33.96 0.54
N LEU A 365 -13.89 32.71 0.71
CA LEU A 365 -14.52 31.69 1.54
C LEU A 365 -14.58 32.06 3.02
N CYS A 366 -13.54 32.74 3.55
CA CYS A 366 -13.56 33.24 4.91
C CYS A 366 -14.53 34.41 5.12
N GLU A 367 -14.83 35.20 4.08
CA GLU A 367 -15.69 36.41 4.17
C GLU A 367 -17.14 36.09 3.82
N GLN A 368 -17.38 35.22 2.82
CA GLN A 368 -18.71 34.85 2.35
C GLN A 368 -19.32 33.70 3.10
N GLY A 369 -18.47 32.88 3.79
CA GLY A 369 -18.83 31.66 4.48
C GLY A 369 -18.64 30.42 3.63
N LEU A 370 -18.46 29.28 4.31
CA LEU A 370 -18.41 27.96 3.72
C LEU A 370 -19.83 27.38 3.58
N ASP A 371 -20.04 26.56 2.55
CA ASP A 371 -21.31 25.84 2.38
C ASP A 371 -21.52 24.86 3.52
N ARG A 372 -22.60 25.10 4.29
CA ARG A 372 -22.95 24.30 5.47
C ARG A 372 -23.26 22.84 5.13
N GLU A 373 -23.95 22.61 4.01
CA GLU A 373 -24.29 21.28 3.55
C GLU A 373 -23.04 20.52 3.11
N GLN A 374 -22.06 21.21 2.56
CA GLN A 374 -20.78 20.60 2.20
C GLN A 374 -19.96 20.18 3.44
N ILE A 375 -19.96 21.00 4.49
CA ILE A 375 -19.32 20.62 5.76
C ILE A 375 -20.03 19.41 6.38
N GLU A 376 -21.39 19.40 6.40
CA GLU A 376 -22.16 18.25 6.90
C GLU A 376 -21.88 16.98 6.07
N ALA A 377 -21.79 17.11 4.75
CA ALA A 377 -21.47 16.01 3.86
C ALA A 377 -20.07 15.44 4.13
N SER A 378 -19.10 16.30 4.34
CA SER A 378 -17.74 15.89 4.70
C SER A 378 -17.70 15.18 6.06
N LEU A 379 -18.33 15.75 7.09
CA LEU A 379 -18.46 15.12 8.42
C LEU A 379 -19.13 13.76 8.33
N ALA A 380 -20.24 13.63 7.58
CA ALA A 380 -20.95 12.37 7.41
C ALA A 380 -20.06 11.30 6.75
N SER A 381 -19.27 11.69 5.76
CA SER A 381 -18.33 10.80 5.07
C SER A 381 -17.21 10.31 5.99
N PHE A 382 -16.63 11.21 6.81
CA PHE A 382 -15.60 10.84 7.79
C PHE A 382 -16.17 9.92 8.87
N GLU A 383 -17.33 10.25 9.43
CA GLU A 383 -18.00 9.43 10.45
C GLU A 383 -18.35 8.04 9.90
N PHE A 384 -18.79 7.95 8.65
CA PHE A 384 -19.05 6.67 8.00
C PHE A 384 -17.78 5.81 7.96
N ARG A 385 -16.66 6.33 7.50
CA ARG A 385 -15.39 5.61 7.42
C ARG A 385 -14.91 5.12 8.79
N LEU A 386 -15.03 5.97 9.82
CA LEU A 386 -14.67 5.61 11.19
C LEU A 386 -15.60 4.53 11.79
N ARG A 387 -16.84 4.41 11.30
CA ARG A 387 -17.79 3.33 11.69
C ARG A 387 -17.56 2.07 10.88
N GLU A 388 -17.34 2.18 9.58
CA GLU A 388 -17.12 1.07 8.66
C GLU A 388 -15.88 0.25 9.04
N ARG A 389 -14.80 0.94 9.37
CA ARG A 389 -13.51 0.32 9.76
C ARG A 389 -13.07 -0.76 8.79
N ASP A 390 -13.27 -0.50 7.48
CA ASP A 390 -12.81 -1.36 6.42
C ASP A 390 -11.42 -0.93 5.97
N TYR A 391 -10.41 -1.59 6.51
CA TYR A 391 -8.99 -1.34 6.19
C TYR A 391 -8.45 -2.37 5.20
N GLY A 392 -9.31 -3.03 4.44
CA GLY A 392 -8.91 -4.05 3.47
C GLY A 392 -8.42 -5.33 4.15
N THR A 393 -7.17 -5.66 3.91
CA THR A 393 -6.48 -6.81 4.53
C THR A 393 -5.66 -6.41 5.77
N MET A 394 -5.58 -5.13 6.09
CA MET A 394 -4.87 -4.65 7.27
C MET A 394 -5.66 -4.96 8.54
N PRO A 395 -5.04 -5.58 9.57
CA PRO A 395 -5.71 -5.85 10.83
C PRO A 395 -6.19 -4.57 11.52
N ARG A 396 -7.45 -4.59 11.99
CA ARG A 396 -8.00 -3.45 12.74
C ARG A 396 -7.14 -3.09 13.96
N GLY A 397 -6.63 -4.11 14.66
CA GLY A 397 -5.77 -3.90 15.83
C GLY A 397 -4.47 -3.16 15.52
N LEU A 398 -3.90 -3.34 14.31
CA LEU A 398 -2.76 -2.54 13.87
C LEU A 398 -3.15 -1.08 13.68
N VAL A 399 -4.25 -0.80 12.97
CA VAL A 399 -4.70 0.58 12.75
C VAL A 399 -4.99 1.28 14.08
N PHE A 400 -5.70 0.61 15.01
CA PHE A 400 -5.95 1.17 16.34
C PHE A 400 -4.66 1.38 17.14
N SER A 401 -3.68 0.50 16.99
CA SER A 401 -2.36 0.69 17.61
C SER A 401 -1.67 1.96 17.11
N LEU A 402 -1.71 2.22 15.81
CA LEU A 402 -1.14 3.45 15.24
C LEU A 402 -1.91 4.71 15.69
N GLU A 403 -3.24 4.64 15.75
CA GLU A 403 -4.08 5.73 16.27
C GLU A 403 -3.82 6.02 17.75
N ILE A 404 -3.62 5.00 18.58
CA ILE A 404 -3.22 5.14 19.97
C ILE A 404 -1.86 5.86 20.05
N LEU A 405 -0.88 5.41 19.28
CA LEU A 405 0.47 5.98 19.27
C LEU A 405 0.50 7.44 18.83
N SER A 406 -0.36 7.84 17.90
CA SER A 406 -0.38 9.21 17.37
C SER A 406 -0.70 10.31 18.41
N SER A 407 -1.20 9.93 19.58
CA SER A 407 -1.39 10.82 20.74
C SER A 407 -0.52 10.39 21.94
N TRP A 408 -0.55 9.10 22.27
CA TRP A 408 0.09 8.55 23.47
C TRP A 408 1.61 8.69 23.45
N LEU A 409 2.23 8.60 22.28
CA LEU A 409 3.66 8.79 22.10
C LEU A 409 4.14 10.16 22.61
N TYR A 410 3.29 11.17 22.54
CA TYR A 410 3.61 12.55 22.97
C TYR A 410 3.04 12.92 24.33
N GLY A 411 2.62 11.91 25.11
CA GLY A 411 2.05 12.11 26.45
C GLY A 411 0.59 12.52 26.47
N GLY A 412 -0.10 12.43 25.31
CA GLY A 412 -1.53 12.64 25.19
C GLY A 412 -2.35 11.42 25.63
N ASP A 413 -3.67 11.53 25.54
CA ASP A 413 -4.62 10.46 25.87
C ASP A 413 -4.58 9.38 24.77
N PRO A 414 -4.28 8.11 25.07
CA PRO A 414 -4.28 7.02 24.08
C PRO A 414 -5.66 6.78 23.45
N ALA A 415 -6.75 7.21 24.08
CA ALA A 415 -8.10 7.06 23.53
C ALA A 415 -8.57 8.27 22.69
N ALA A 416 -7.76 9.33 22.55
CA ALA A 416 -8.19 10.60 21.98
C ALA A 416 -8.78 10.49 20.57
N ARG A 417 -8.25 9.59 19.75
CA ARG A 417 -8.73 9.39 18.37
C ARG A 417 -9.73 8.24 18.22
N LEU A 418 -9.75 7.31 19.16
CA LEU A 418 -10.65 6.16 19.14
C LEU A 418 -12.09 6.52 19.55
N GLY A 419 -12.23 7.44 20.52
CA GLY A 419 -13.53 7.94 21.01
C GLY A 419 -13.97 9.22 20.28
N PHE A 420 -14.19 9.11 18.97
CA PHE A 420 -14.43 10.28 18.11
C PHE A 420 -15.85 10.89 18.24
N GLY A 421 -16.84 10.15 18.74
CA GLY A 421 -18.25 10.57 18.75
C GLY A 421 -18.51 11.96 19.33
N PRO A 422 -18.02 12.27 20.55
CA PRO A 422 -18.20 13.59 21.15
C PRO A 422 -17.57 14.73 20.34
N VAL A 423 -16.43 14.49 19.71
CA VAL A 423 -15.74 15.49 18.88
C VAL A 423 -16.56 15.78 17.62
N PHE A 424 -17.07 14.74 16.95
CA PHE A 424 -17.91 14.92 15.76
C PHE A 424 -19.20 15.64 16.06
N GLU A 425 -19.82 15.38 17.22
CA GLU A 425 -20.99 16.12 17.66
C GLU A 425 -20.69 17.61 17.87
N GLN A 426 -19.57 17.94 18.50
CA GLN A 426 -19.14 19.35 18.67
C GLN A 426 -18.85 20.00 17.31
N LEU A 427 -18.18 19.30 16.37
CA LEU A 427 -17.91 19.81 15.04
C LEU A 427 -19.20 20.05 14.24
N ARG A 428 -20.21 19.20 14.41
CA ARG A 428 -21.52 19.37 13.78
C ARG A 428 -22.27 20.58 14.36
N GLN A 429 -22.23 20.77 15.66
CA GLN A 429 -22.80 21.95 16.33
C GLN A 429 -22.10 23.27 15.93
N ALA A 430 -20.83 23.18 15.54
CA ALA A 430 -20.06 24.35 15.11
C ALA A 430 -20.39 24.80 13.66
N ILE A 431 -21.16 24.03 12.89
CA ILE A 431 -21.58 24.42 11.53
C ILE A 431 -22.42 25.70 11.58
N GLY A 432 -22.06 26.69 10.78
CA GLY A 432 -22.74 27.98 10.68
C GLY A 432 -22.52 28.93 11.85
N THR A 433 -21.60 28.64 12.76
CA THR A 433 -21.19 29.54 13.85
C THR A 433 -20.00 30.45 13.48
N GLY A 434 -19.40 30.26 12.31
CA GLY A 434 -18.17 30.93 11.91
C GLY A 434 -16.88 30.20 12.35
N TYR A 435 -17.02 29.04 12.99
CA TYR A 435 -15.89 28.24 13.48
C TYR A 435 -14.96 27.77 12.34
N TYR A 436 -15.54 27.22 11.27
CA TYR A 436 -14.77 26.68 10.16
C TYR A 436 -14.08 27.77 9.34
N GLU A 437 -14.72 28.92 9.18
CA GLU A 437 -14.14 30.12 8.53
C GLU A 437 -12.98 30.69 9.35
N ALA A 438 -13.15 30.76 10.67
CA ALA A 438 -12.06 31.20 11.57
C ALA A 438 -10.89 30.20 11.57
N LEU A 439 -11.19 28.89 11.52
CA LEU A 439 -10.19 27.85 11.41
C LEU A 439 -9.45 27.91 10.07
N LEU A 440 -10.17 28.04 8.95
CA LEU A 440 -9.59 28.24 7.62
C LEU A 440 -8.63 29.43 7.60
N ARG A 441 -9.05 30.58 8.14
CA ARG A 441 -8.21 31.79 8.23
C ARG A 441 -6.95 31.51 9.04
N ARG A 442 -7.08 30.88 10.19
CA ARG A 442 -5.96 30.55 11.08
C ARG A 442 -4.96 29.61 10.44
N LEU A 443 -5.45 28.52 9.80
CA LEU A 443 -4.59 27.44 9.32
C LEU A 443 -3.92 27.75 7.97
N LEU A 444 -4.55 28.49 7.07
CA LEU A 444 -4.06 28.69 5.70
C LEU A 444 -3.70 30.15 5.36
N LEU A 445 -4.46 31.14 5.88
CA LEU A 445 -4.22 32.55 5.53
C LEU A 445 -3.31 33.29 6.51
N SER A 446 -3.38 32.94 7.80
CA SER A 446 -2.65 33.63 8.88
C SER A 446 -1.68 32.68 9.62
N CYS A 447 -1.40 31.51 9.04
CA CYS A 447 -0.43 30.61 9.63
C CYS A 447 0.97 31.22 9.54
N ASP A 448 1.65 31.30 10.69
CA ASP A 448 3.02 31.82 10.81
C ASP A 448 4.08 30.72 10.76
N HIS A 449 3.66 29.44 10.67
CA HIS A 449 4.52 28.29 10.55
C HIS A 449 4.32 27.58 9.21
N THR A 450 5.02 28.07 8.18
CA THR A 450 4.82 27.63 6.80
C THR A 450 6.14 27.42 6.07
N ALA A 451 6.10 26.57 5.04
CA ALA A 451 7.19 26.45 4.08
C ALA A 451 6.65 26.28 2.65
N SER A 452 7.46 26.63 1.68
CA SER A 452 7.10 26.48 0.26
C SER A 452 8.27 25.89 -0.52
N ILE A 453 7.98 24.84 -1.29
CA ILE A 453 8.93 24.16 -2.17
C ILE A 453 8.41 24.24 -3.60
N LEU A 454 9.27 24.68 -4.51
CA LEU A 454 9.03 24.66 -5.95
C LEU A 454 9.84 23.50 -6.56
N MET A 455 9.18 22.60 -7.26
CA MET A 455 9.82 21.47 -7.89
C MET A 455 10.02 21.74 -9.38
N GLN A 456 11.27 21.71 -9.79
CA GLN A 456 11.68 21.88 -11.18
C GLN A 456 11.82 20.54 -11.86
N PRO A 457 11.10 20.27 -12.95
CA PRO A 457 11.28 19.04 -13.71
C PRO A 457 12.65 19.01 -14.40
N SER A 458 13.29 17.87 -14.38
CA SER A 458 14.62 17.66 -14.98
C SER A 458 14.70 16.27 -15.62
N ALA A 459 14.94 16.22 -16.93
CA ALA A 459 15.15 14.96 -17.64
C ALA A 459 16.49 14.31 -17.34
N THR A 460 17.43 15.03 -16.71
CA THR A 460 18.82 14.59 -16.53
C THR A 460 19.28 14.51 -15.07
N CYS A 461 18.47 14.96 -14.10
CA CYS A 461 18.92 14.99 -12.69
C CYS A 461 19.20 13.59 -12.11
N GLY A 462 18.47 12.56 -12.53
CA GLY A 462 18.71 11.16 -12.15
C GLY A 462 20.06 10.65 -12.68
N GLU A 463 20.30 10.81 -13.97
CA GLU A 463 21.58 10.45 -14.60
C GLU A 463 22.76 11.25 -14.01
N ALA A 464 22.56 12.54 -13.75
CA ALA A 464 23.57 13.39 -13.14
C ALA A 464 23.88 12.95 -11.69
N ARG A 465 22.91 12.47 -10.93
CA ARG A 465 23.10 11.88 -9.59
C ARG A 465 23.94 10.62 -9.67
N GLN A 466 23.58 9.68 -10.55
CA GLN A 466 24.34 8.44 -10.77
C GLN A 466 25.79 8.72 -11.23
N ALA A 467 25.98 9.67 -12.14
CA ALA A 467 27.30 10.07 -12.61
C ALA A 467 28.16 10.64 -11.47
N ARG A 468 27.57 11.52 -10.61
CA ARG A 468 28.27 12.05 -9.43
C ARG A 468 28.64 10.94 -8.43
N GLU A 469 27.74 9.99 -8.16
CA GLU A 469 28.04 8.84 -7.29
C GLU A 469 29.20 8.02 -7.85
N LYS A 470 29.18 7.71 -9.14
CA LYS A 470 30.23 6.95 -9.82
C LYS A 470 31.58 7.68 -9.80
N GLU A 471 31.59 8.99 -10.04
CA GLU A 471 32.80 9.82 -9.96
C GLU A 471 33.36 9.88 -8.53
N ALA A 472 32.49 10.09 -7.54
CA ALA A 472 32.87 10.11 -6.13
C ALA A 472 33.49 8.76 -5.69
N LEU A 473 32.90 7.64 -6.11
CA LEU A 473 33.42 6.30 -5.80
C LEU A 473 34.74 6.01 -6.53
N ALA A 474 34.91 6.46 -7.75
CA ALA A 474 36.18 6.37 -8.46
C ALA A 474 37.27 7.19 -7.75
N ALA A 475 36.95 8.38 -7.25
CA ALA A 475 37.88 9.18 -6.43
C ALA A 475 38.20 8.49 -5.11
N VAL A 476 37.24 7.91 -4.40
CA VAL A 476 37.48 7.11 -3.20
C VAL A 476 38.42 5.95 -3.50
N LEU A 477 38.17 5.19 -4.57
CA LEU A 477 39.03 4.06 -4.97
C LEU A 477 40.49 4.45 -5.18
N GLN A 478 40.75 5.63 -5.77
CA GLN A 478 42.10 6.15 -5.98
C GLN A 478 42.81 6.48 -4.66
N THR A 479 42.11 6.78 -3.58
CA THR A 479 42.67 7.07 -2.25
C THR A 479 42.92 5.80 -1.41
N LEU A 480 42.30 4.68 -1.77
CA LEU A 480 42.43 3.43 -1.03
C LEU A 480 43.77 2.77 -1.32
N SER A 481 44.52 2.45 -0.26
CA SER A 481 45.70 1.60 -0.34
C SER A 481 45.35 0.18 -0.82
N ALA A 482 46.33 -0.56 -1.35
CA ALA A 482 46.12 -1.96 -1.71
C ALA A 482 45.60 -2.80 -0.54
N GLN A 483 46.11 -2.55 0.68
CA GLN A 483 45.61 -3.22 1.88
C GLN A 483 44.13 -2.94 2.15
N GLN A 484 43.67 -1.68 2.02
CA GLN A 484 42.24 -1.33 2.20
C GLN A 484 41.34 -1.96 1.13
N GLN A 485 41.84 -2.02 -0.12
CA GLN A 485 41.11 -2.73 -1.18
C GLN A 485 41.01 -4.23 -0.90
N ASP A 486 42.06 -4.85 -0.38
CA ASP A 486 42.04 -6.27 0.03
C ASP A 486 41.12 -6.51 1.23
N GLU A 487 41.07 -5.56 2.18
CA GLU A 487 40.11 -5.60 3.29
C GLU A 487 38.66 -5.53 2.79
N ILE A 488 38.36 -4.67 1.81
CA ILE A 488 37.01 -4.61 1.19
C ILE A 488 36.68 -5.96 0.54
N ARG A 489 37.56 -6.53 -0.27
CA ARG A 489 37.33 -7.86 -0.88
C ARG A 489 37.15 -8.96 0.16
N ALA A 490 37.94 -8.93 1.24
CA ALA A 490 37.83 -9.90 2.32
C ALA A 490 36.50 -9.78 3.08
N ARG A 491 35.98 -8.56 3.30
CA ARG A 491 34.66 -8.33 3.90
C ARG A 491 33.55 -8.80 2.98
N GLN A 492 33.61 -8.47 1.71
CA GLN A 492 32.67 -8.94 0.69
C GLN A 492 32.62 -10.47 0.60
N THR A 493 33.79 -11.12 0.61
CA THR A 493 33.88 -12.59 0.62
C THR A 493 33.26 -13.19 1.88
N ARG A 494 33.49 -12.60 3.06
CA ARG A 494 32.87 -13.07 4.32
C ARG A 494 31.36 -12.88 4.32
N LEU A 495 30.88 -11.74 3.86
CA LEU A 495 29.44 -11.47 3.76
C LEU A 495 28.78 -12.49 2.83
N ALA A 496 29.35 -12.70 1.63
CA ALA A 496 28.84 -13.69 0.68
C ALA A 496 28.86 -15.13 1.26
N ALA A 497 29.91 -15.50 1.97
CA ALA A 497 30.00 -16.80 2.64
C ALA A 497 28.90 -16.96 3.72
N LEU A 498 28.69 -15.92 4.55
CA LEU A 498 27.64 -15.92 5.57
C LEU A 498 26.23 -16.04 4.94
N GLN A 499 25.99 -15.33 3.85
CA GLN A 499 24.72 -15.37 3.13
C GLN A 499 24.43 -16.73 2.51
N GLN A 500 25.47 -17.44 2.05
CA GLN A 500 25.37 -18.77 1.43
C GLN A 500 25.30 -19.92 2.44
N GLU A 501 25.87 -19.75 3.62
CA GLU A 501 25.87 -20.80 4.67
C GLU A 501 24.41 -21.08 5.10
N PRO A 502 23.91 -22.32 5.04
CA PRO A 502 22.57 -22.63 5.53
C PRO A 502 22.51 -22.51 7.08
N ASP A 503 21.35 -22.14 7.61
CA ASP A 503 21.13 -22.22 9.06
C ASP A 503 21.21 -23.69 9.52
N SER A 504 21.78 -23.90 10.71
CA SER A 504 21.87 -25.27 11.24
C SER A 504 20.47 -25.81 11.62
N PRO A 505 20.26 -27.14 11.54
CA PRO A 505 18.98 -27.74 11.96
C PRO A 505 18.60 -27.39 13.41
N GLU A 506 19.60 -27.26 14.30
CA GLU A 506 19.40 -26.85 15.68
C GLU A 506 18.91 -25.43 15.81
N ALA A 507 19.44 -24.50 14.99
CA ALA A 507 18.98 -23.13 14.95
C ALA A 507 17.55 -23.03 14.40
N LEU A 508 17.27 -23.69 13.28
CA LEU A 508 15.92 -23.75 12.70
C LEU A 508 14.88 -24.32 13.68
N ALA A 509 15.26 -25.36 14.45
CA ALA A 509 14.38 -25.96 15.45
C ALA A 509 14.02 -25.01 16.61
N THR A 510 14.69 -23.88 16.77
CA THR A 510 14.32 -22.88 17.79
C THR A 510 13.09 -22.06 17.40
N ILE A 511 12.80 -21.92 16.11
CA ILE A 511 11.64 -21.15 15.63
C ILE A 511 10.35 -21.89 16.01
N PRO A 512 9.45 -21.26 16.76
CA PRO A 512 8.19 -21.90 17.13
C PRO A 512 7.21 -21.90 15.95
N HIS A 513 6.56 -23.03 15.71
CA HIS A 513 5.53 -23.16 14.68
C HIS A 513 4.24 -23.73 15.25
N VAL A 514 3.14 -23.59 14.51
CA VAL A 514 1.93 -24.38 14.67
C VAL A 514 2.10 -25.73 13.95
N CYS A 515 1.38 -26.76 14.36
CA CYS A 515 1.43 -28.05 13.68
C CYS A 515 0.38 -28.14 12.58
N LEU A 516 0.64 -28.90 11.53
CA LEU A 516 -0.36 -29.16 10.47
C LEU A 516 -1.65 -29.78 11.03
N SER A 517 -1.52 -30.59 12.10
CA SER A 517 -2.68 -31.18 12.81
C SER A 517 -3.61 -30.15 13.44
N ASP A 518 -3.14 -28.93 13.69
CA ASP A 518 -3.92 -27.87 14.33
C ASP A 518 -4.77 -27.10 13.29
N LEU A 519 -4.55 -27.37 12.00
CA LEU A 519 -5.25 -26.72 10.91
C LEU A 519 -6.53 -27.48 10.53
N PRO A 520 -7.65 -26.77 10.34
CA PRO A 520 -8.84 -27.38 9.75
C PRO A 520 -8.53 -27.91 8.35
N ARG A 521 -8.97 -29.14 8.03
CA ARG A 521 -8.76 -29.67 6.68
C ARG A 521 -9.54 -28.91 5.61
N ASP A 522 -10.73 -28.44 5.92
CA ASP A 522 -11.58 -27.71 4.98
C ASP A 522 -11.54 -26.20 5.25
N PRO A 523 -11.49 -25.37 4.19
CA PRO A 523 -11.60 -23.93 4.33
C PRO A 523 -13.04 -23.55 4.73
N ALA A 524 -13.20 -22.56 5.60
CA ALA A 524 -14.50 -22.08 6.00
C ALA A 524 -15.30 -21.56 4.78
N PRO A 525 -16.58 -21.94 4.64
CA PRO A 525 -17.43 -21.41 3.60
C PRO A 525 -17.83 -19.97 3.93
N VAL A 526 -17.99 -19.13 2.91
CA VAL A 526 -18.64 -17.84 3.04
C VAL A 526 -20.14 -18.08 2.88
N PRO A 527 -21.00 -17.66 3.84
CA PRO A 527 -22.44 -17.79 3.72
C PRO A 527 -22.95 -17.10 2.45
N THR A 528 -23.35 -17.88 1.44
CA THR A 528 -23.76 -17.38 0.13
C THR A 528 -25.07 -18.05 -0.30
N GLU A 529 -26.06 -17.24 -0.62
CA GLU A 529 -27.33 -17.67 -1.16
C GLU A 529 -27.49 -17.15 -2.60
N LEU A 530 -27.93 -18.02 -3.50
CA LEU A 530 -28.27 -17.65 -4.88
C LEU A 530 -29.79 -17.60 -5.03
N ARG A 531 -30.28 -16.47 -5.53
CA ARG A 531 -31.70 -16.27 -5.86
C ARG A 531 -31.86 -16.01 -7.35
N GLU A 532 -33.07 -16.20 -7.85
CA GLU A 532 -33.49 -15.87 -9.20
C GLU A 532 -32.54 -16.43 -10.29
N ASP A 533 -32.40 -17.74 -10.30
CA ASP A 533 -31.56 -18.48 -11.24
C ASP A 533 -30.09 -18.00 -11.26
N GLY A 534 -29.61 -17.48 -10.09
CA GLY A 534 -28.24 -17.03 -9.91
C GLY A 534 -27.96 -15.61 -10.38
N SER A 535 -28.98 -14.83 -10.74
CA SER A 535 -28.81 -13.40 -11.05
C SER A 535 -28.64 -12.53 -9.81
N VAL A 536 -29.01 -13.06 -8.63
CA VAL A 536 -28.84 -12.39 -7.33
C VAL A 536 -28.03 -13.25 -6.39
N ILE A 537 -26.99 -12.66 -5.83
CA ILE A 537 -26.04 -13.25 -4.88
C ILE A 537 -26.22 -12.53 -3.55
N ILE A 538 -26.40 -13.25 -2.46
CA ILE A 538 -26.54 -12.69 -1.12
C ILE A 538 -25.50 -13.33 -0.20
N HIS A 539 -24.74 -12.51 0.47
CA HIS A 539 -23.79 -12.92 1.51
C HIS A 539 -24.31 -12.48 2.88
N ASP A 540 -24.69 -13.45 3.70
CA ASP A 540 -25.23 -13.19 5.05
C ASP A 540 -24.09 -13.02 6.06
N LEU A 541 -23.48 -11.82 6.05
CA LEU A 541 -22.38 -11.44 6.91
C LEU A 541 -22.75 -10.29 7.83
N GLN A 542 -22.14 -10.25 9.01
CA GLN A 542 -22.31 -9.14 9.97
C GLN A 542 -21.55 -7.91 9.49
N THR A 543 -22.27 -6.79 9.28
CA THR A 543 -21.75 -5.58 8.65
C THR A 543 -22.04 -4.30 9.44
N ASP A 544 -22.40 -4.41 10.72
CA ASP A 544 -22.66 -3.28 11.62
C ASP A 544 -23.68 -2.25 11.05
N GLY A 545 -24.72 -2.76 10.32
CA GLY A 545 -25.77 -1.95 9.71
C GLY A 545 -25.40 -1.27 8.40
N ILE A 546 -24.26 -1.63 7.81
CA ILE A 546 -23.86 -1.21 6.47
C ILE A 546 -24.29 -2.27 5.47
N VAL A 547 -24.85 -1.86 4.34
CA VAL A 547 -25.18 -2.74 3.23
C VAL A 547 -24.23 -2.46 2.08
N TYR A 548 -23.53 -3.50 1.62
CA TYR A 548 -22.66 -3.43 0.45
C TYR A 548 -23.36 -4.04 -0.74
N THR A 549 -23.38 -3.33 -1.86
CA THR A 549 -23.94 -3.81 -3.10
C THR A 549 -22.95 -3.72 -4.24
N THR A 550 -22.90 -4.75 -5.07
CA THR A 550 -22.13 -4.75 -6.31
C THR A 550 -23.00 -5.21 -7.47
N ALA A 551 -23.18 -4.34 -8.44
CA ALA A 551 -23.84 -4.62 -9.70
C ALA A 551 -22.79 -5.03 -10.74
N TYR A 552 -22.89 -6.24 -11.27
CA TYR A 552 -22.03 -6.79 -12.32
C TYR A 552 -22.78 -6.71 -13.66
N PHE A 553 -22.30 -5.90 -14.58
CA PHE A 553 -22.87 -5.78 -15.92
C PHE A 553 -22.00 -6.53 -16.92
N ALA A 554 -22.52 -7.57 -17.56
CA ALA A 554 -21.79 -8.34 -18.53
C ALA A 554 -21.37 -7.48 -19.72
N ALA A 555 -20.09 -7.48 -20.02
CA ALA A 555 -19.42 -6.64 -21.01
C ALA A 555 -18.59 -7.45 -22.02
N ASP A 556 -18.81 -8.77 -22.11
CA ASP A 556 -18.04 -9.70 -22.95
C ASP A 556 -18.03 -9.32 -24.43
N ASP A 557 -19.08 -8.63 -24.89
CA ASP A 557 -19.26 -8.20 -26.27
C ASP A 557 -18.67 -6.82 -26.59
N LEU A 558 -17.78 -6.32 -25.74
CA LEU A 558 -16.97 -5.14 -26.05
C LEU A 558 -15.80 -5.54 -26.94
N THR A 559 -15.54 -4.71 -27.96
CA THR A 559 -14.37 -4.91 -28.81
C THR A 559 -13.09 -4.44 -28.09
N PRO A 560 -11.90 -4.92 -28.49
CA PRO A 560 -10.65 -4.48 -27.90
C PRO A 560 -10.43 -2.96 -27.95
N GLU A 561 -10.97 -2.27 -28.95
CA GLU A 561 -10.91 -0.81 -29.11
C GLU A 561 -11.83 -0.07 -28.15
N GLU A 562 -12.89 -0.73 -27.63
CA GLU A 562 -13.81 -0.18 -26.64
C GLU A 562 -13.27 -0.30 -25.20
N LEU A 563 -12.31 -1.20 -24.93
CA LEU A 563 -11.77 -1.44 -23.57
C LEU A 563 -11.16 -0.19 -22.92
N PRO A 564 -10.32 0.62 -23.60
CA PRO A 564 -9.79 1.85 -23.00
C PRO A 564 -10.90 2.85 -22.66
N TYR A 565 -11.94 2.95 -23.51
CA TYR A 565 -13.08 3.82 -23.21
C TYR A 565 -13.91 3.34 -22.03
N LEU A 566 -13.96 2.03 -21.75
CA LEU A 566 -14.61 1.51 -20.55
C LEU A 566 -13.91 1.99 -19.28
N THR A 567 -12.58 2.04 -19.27
CA THR A 567 -11.82 2.59 -18.14
C THR A 567 -11.98 4.10 -18.03
N LEU A 568 -12.00 4.82 -19.14
CA LEU A 568 -12.29 6.24 -19.13
C LEU A 568 -13.71 6.51 -18.62
N LEU A 569 -14.73 5.73 -19.06
CA LEU A 569 -16.09 5.80 -18.56
C LEU A 569 -16.13 5.62 -17.03
N ARG A 570 -15.44 4.61 -16.50
CA ARG A 570 -15.28 4.41 -15.05
C ARG A 570 -14.77 5.66 -14.34
N SER A 571 -13.80 6.35 -14.93
CA SER A 571 -13.12 7.49 -14.31
C SER A 571 -13.95 8.77 -14.35
N VAL A 572 -14.82 8.94 -15.34
CA VAL A 572 -15.68 10.14 -15.48
C VAL A 572 -17.02 10.01 -14.78
N LEU A 573 -17.51 8.78 -14.58
CA LEU A 573 -18.73 8.55 -13.80
C LEU A 573 -18.53 9.03 -12.37
N SER A 574 -19.51 9.68 -11.81
CA SER A 574 -19.50 10.42 -10.54
C SER A 574 -18.78 11.77 -10.56
N GLN A 575 -18.02 12.11 -11.60
CA GLN A 575 -17.34 13.42 -11.69
C GLN A 575 -18.04 14.42 -12.64
N LEU A 576 -19.00 13.95 -13.40
CA LEU A 576 -19.79 14.74 -14.34
C LEU A 576 -21.22 14.91 -13.86
N PRO A 577 -21.98 15.92 -14.34
CA PRO A 577 -23.40 16.10 -14.00
C PRO A 577 -24.21 14.84 -14.27
N ALA A 578 -25.20 14.53 -13.42
CA ALA A 578 -26.06 13.37 -13.59
C ALA A 578 -27.53 13.68 -13.28
N GLY A 579 -28.40 13.51 -14.25
CA GLY A 579 -29.82 13.88 -14.17
C GLY A 579 -30.01 15.39 -14.00
N GLU A 580 -30.66 15.81 -12.91
CA GLU A 580 -30.89 17.23 -12.60
C GLU A 580 -29.77 17.84 -11.74
N MET A 581 -28.81 17.03 -11.28
CA MET A 581 -27.71 17.43 -10.41
C MET A 581 -26.51 17.89 -11.25
N ASP A 582 -26.00 19.06 -10.97
CA ASP A 582 -24.66 19.40 -11.41
C ASP A 582 -23.60 18.56 -10.69
N ALA A 583 -22.36 18.66 -11.12
CA ALA A 583 -21.30 17.81 -10.58
C ALA A 583 -20.97 18.14 -9.10
N GLN A 584 -21.14 19.39 -8.66
CA GLN A 584 -20.92 19.79 -7.27
C GLN A 584 -22.02 19.22 -6.35
N GLU A 585 -23.28 19.36 -6.75
CA GLU A 585 -24.41 18.78 -6.03
C GLU A 585 -24.32 17.26 -5.98
N LEU A 586 -23.94 16.62 -7.09
CA LEU A 586 -23.71 15.19 -7.15
C LEU A 586 -22.67 14.71 -6.13
N GLN A 587 -21.52 15.37 -6.06
CA GLN A 587 -20.45 15.04 -5.10
C GLN A 587 -20.92 15.22 -3.64
N LYS A 588 -21.66 16.27 -3.37
CA LYS A 588 -22.27 16.51 -2.05
C LYS A 588 -23.24 15.40 -1.68
N GLN A 589 -24.13 15.01 -2.59
CA GLN A 589 -25.12 13.94 -2.36
C GLN A 589 -24.45 12.56 -2.19
N LEU A 590 -23.37 12.28 -2.92
CA LEU A 590 -22.57 11.07 -2.73
C LEU A 590 -22.07 10.97 -1.29
N ARG A 591 -21.46 12.04 -0.75
CA ARG A 591 -20.93 12.06 0.62
C ARG A 591 -22.02 11.98 1.70
N LEU A 592 -23.18 12.58 1.46
CA LEU A 592 -24.28 12.56 2.42
C LEU A 592 -24.95 11.18 2.52
N ARG A 593 -25.05 10.44 1.43
CA ARG A 593 -25.91 9.25 1.31
C ARG A 593 -25.16 7.94 1.21
N LEU A 594 -23.95 7.95 0.64
CA LEU A 594 -23.12 6.75 0.47
C LEU A 594 -21.88 6.80 1.35
N GLY A 595 -21.44 5.64 1.80
CA GLY A 595 -20.09 5.47 2.35
C GLY A 595 -19.05 5.42 1.24
N SER A 596 -19.36 4.70 0.17
CA SER A 596 -18.52 4.63 -1.02
C SER A 596 -19.36 4.41 -2.28
N PHE A 597 -18.84 4.88 -3.41
CA PHE A 597 -19.30 4.52 -4.75
C PHE A 597 -18.10 4.35 -5.66
N SER A 598 -18.09 3.26 -6.41
CA SER A 598 -17.02 3.01 -7.38
C SER A 598 -17.53 2.23 -8.59
N VAL A 599 -16.93 2.52 -9.73
CA VAL A 599 -17.14 1.75 -10.97
C VAL A 599 -15.85 1.03 -11.29
N GLY A 600 -15.91 -0.22 -11.72
CA GLY A 600 -14.75 -1.06 -11.98
C GLY A 600 -14.83 -1.79 -13.32
N VAL A 601 -13.70 -2.36 -13.73
CA VAL A 601 -13.57 -3.26 -14.88
C VAL A 601 -12.98 -4.56 -14.37
N SER A 602 -13.68 -5.67 -14.53
CA SER A 602 -13.30 -6.95 -13.93
C SER A 602 -13.31 -8.08 -14.98
N PRO A 603 -12.16 -8.40 -15.59
CA PRO A 603 -12.01 -9.61 -16.39
C PRO A 603 -11.79 -10.81 -15.45
N ILE A 604 -12.79 -11.68 -15.34
CA ILE A 604 -12.79 -12.83 -14.44
C ILE A 604 -12.51 -14.09 -15.26
N THR A 605 -11.34 -14.68 -15.06
CA THR A 605 -10.94 -15.94 -15.72
C THR A 605 -11.86 -17.09 -15.31
N GLN A 606 -12.05 -18.06 -16.18
CA GLN A 606 -12.87 -19.23 -15.89
C GLN A 606 -11.99 -20.38 -15.37
N LEU A 607 -12.36 -20.98 -14.23
CA LEU A 607 -11.54 -22.02 -13.57
C LEU A 607 -11.29 -23.24 -14.47
N ARG A 608 -12.26 -23.61 -15.32
CA ARG A 608 -12.18 -24.79 -16.19
C ARG A 608 -11.64 -24.52 -17.59
N ASP A 609 -11.49 -23.22 -17.92
CA ASP A 609 -10.87 -22.75 -19.16
C ASP A 609 -10.06 -21.50 -18.88
N PRO A 610 -8.80 -21.65 -18.44
CA PRO A 610 -7.95 -20.52 -18.05
C PRO A 610 -7.69 -19.50 -19.15
N GLN A 611 -7.91 -19.84 -20.41
CA GLN A 611 -7.78 -18.91 -21.54
C GLN A 611 -9.06 -18.10 -21.78
N ALA A 612 -10.20 -18.54 -21.22
CA ALA A 612 -11.45 -17.81 -21.28
C ALA A 612 -11.61 -16.89 -20.05
N TYR A 613 -12.26 -15.75 -20.26
CA TYR A 613 -12.68 -14.86 -19.20
C TYR A 613 -14.08 -14.30 -19.47
N ARG A 614 -14.73 -13.84 -18.41
CA ARG A 614 -15.95 -13.04 -18.51
C ARG A 614 -15.58 -11.61 -18.10
N LEU A 615 -15.95 -10.66 -18.92
CA LEU A 615 -15.75 -9.24 -18.64
C LEU A 615 -16.98 -8.64 -17.99
N TYR A 616 -16.79 -7.95 -16.86
CA TYR A 616 -17.84 -7.19 -16.20
C TYR A 616 -17.42 -5.72 -16.02
N ALA A 617 -18.34 -4.82 -16.37
CA ALA A 617 -18.36 -3.50 -15.77
C ALA A 617 -19.05 -3.61 -14.41
N THR A 618 -18.41 -3.15 -13.35
CA THR A 618 -18.96 -3.27 -11.99
C THR A 618 -19.31 -1.90 -11.43
N ALA A 619 -20.41 -1.82 -10.68
CA ALA A 619 -20.73 -0.64 -9.88
C ALA A 619 -20.98 -1.09 -8.43
N SER A 620 -20.10 -0.64 -7.53
CA SER A 620 -20.17 -1.00 -6.11
C SER A 620 -20.51 0.22 -5.28
N CYS A 621 -21.37 0.04 -4.27
CA CYS A 621 -21.64 1.08 -3.29
C CYS A 621 -21.84 0.49 -1.89
N SER A 622 -21.57 1.31 -0.88
CA SER A 622 -21.89 1.04 0.52
C SER A 622 -22.78 2.13 1.10
N ALA A 623 -23.75 1.75 1.91
CA ALA A 623 -24.62 2.70 2.58
C ALA A 623 -25.12 2.14 3.91
N LEU A 624 -25.47 3.03 4.84
CA LEU A 624 -26.28 2.65 6.00
C LEU A 624 -27.68 2.20 5.54
N GLY A 625 -28.23 1.17 6.18
CA GLY A 625 -29.55 0.65 5.82
C GLY A 625 -30.65 1.73 5.76
N SER A 626 -30.59 2.72 6.66
CA SER A 626 -31.54 3.84 6.68
C SER A 626 -31.46 4.79 5.47
N LYS A 627 -30.28 4.82 4.76
CA LYS A 627 -30.05 5.67 3.58
C LYS A 627 -30.07 4.90 2.26
N LEU A 628 -30.30 3.60 2.33
CA LEU A 628 -30.12 2.68 1.21
C LEU A 628 -30.96 3.02 -0.03
N PRO A 629 -32.28 3.35 0.05
CA PRO A 629 -33.09 3.68 -1.13
C PRO A 629 -32.55 4.89 -1.90
N GLU A 630 -32.12 5.91 -1.19
CA GLU A 630 -31.58 7.16 -1.76
C GLU A 630 -30.20 6.93 -2.37
N ALA A 631 -29.35 6.18 -1.68
CA ALA A 631 -28.02 5.80 -2.14
C ALA A 631 -28.08 5.04 -3.47
N LEU A 632 -28.96 4.04 -3.57
CA LEU A 632 -29.14 3.24 -4.77
C LEU A 632 -29.75 4.02 -5.94
N SER A 633 -30.68 4.94 -5.65
CA SER A 633 -31.27 5.83 -6.66
C SER A 633 -30.22 6.77 -7.24
N LEU A 634 -29.32 7.29 -6.38
CA LEU A 634 -28.20 8.12 -6.79
C LEU A 634 -27.20 7.34 -7.65
N ALA A 635 -26.80 6.13 -7.22
CA ALA A 635 -25.93 5.25 -7.99
C ALA A 635 -26.54 4.92 -9.38
N ALA A 636 -27.84 4.65 -9.45
CA ALA A 636 -28.52 4.40 -10.71
C ALA A 636 -28.51 5.64 -11.62
N ALA A 637 -28.73 6.86 -11.06
CA ALA A 637 -28.69 8.09 -11.83
C ALA A 637 -27.30 8.35 -12.44
N ILE A 638 -26.23 8.11 -11.67
CA ILE A 638 -24.85 8.22 -12.16
C ILE A 638 -24.62 7.29 -13.36
N LEU A 639 -25.06 6.05 -13.28
CA LEU A 639 -24.82 5.06 -14.33
C LEU A 639 -25.63 5.33 -15.61
N THR A 640 -26.84 5.94 -15.50
CA THR A 640 -27.79 6.02 -16.62
C THR A 640 -28.09 7.45 -17.11
N LYS A 641 -27.70 8.47 -16.35
CA LYS A 641 -28.06 9.88 -16.65
C LYS A 641 -26.88 10.86 -16.61
N THR A 642 -25.64 10.34 -16.64
CA THR A 642 -24.45 11.20 -16.70
C THR A 642 -24.36 11.93 -18.04
N ASP A 643 -24.11 13.23 -17.98
CA ASP A 643 -23.88 14.08 -19.15
C ASP A 643 -22.40 14.17 -19.48
N PHE A 644 -22.00 13.59 -20.61
CA PHE A 644 -20.62 13.54 -21.08
C PHE A 644 -20.21 14.72 -21.96
N THR A 645 -21.05 15.73 -22.16
CA THR A 645 -20.86 16.78 -23.18
C THR A 645 -19.78 17.81 -22.84
N ASN A 646 -19.37 17.92 -21.57
CA ASN A 646 -18.38 18.89 -21.12
C ASN A 646 -16.94 18.49 -21.49
N ARG A 647 -16.48 18.94 -22.69
CA ARG A 647 -15.14 18.64 -23.22
C ARG A 647 -14.00 19.08 -22.30
N GLY A 648 -14.12 20.27 -21.68
CA GLY A 648 -13.08 20.79 -20.79
C GLY A 648 -12.87 19.88 -19.57
N LYS A 649 -13.97 19.42 -18.96
CA LYS A 649 -13.94 18.53 -17.81
C LYS A 649 -13.43 17.12 -18.17
N LEU A 650 -13.79 16.63 -19.35
CA LEU A 650 -13.26 15.36 -19.83
C LEU A 650 -11.75 15.42 -20.03
N LEU A 651 -11.22 16.51 -20.58
CA LEU A 651 -9.78 16.71 -20.77
C LEU A 651 -9.05 16.79 -19.40
N GLU A 652 -9.64 17.51 -18.45
CA GLU A 652 -9.09 17.59 -17.08
C GLU A 652 -8.98 16.20 -16.43
N ILE A 653 -10.05 15.42 -16.43
CA ILE A 653 -10.07 14.06 -15.87
C ILE A 653 -9.08 13.14 -16.60
N LEU A 654 -9.00 13.25 -17.91
CA LEU A 654 -8.07 12.46 -18.73
C LEU A 654 -6.62 12.74 -18.36
N ARG A 655 -6.25 14.02 -18.17
CA ARG A 655 -4.91 14.43 -17.73
C ARG A 655 -4.57 13.89 -16.35
N GLN A 656 -5.48 14.03 -15.37
CA GLN A 656 -5.29 13.50 -14.02
C GLN A 656 -5.16 11.97 -14.02
N LEU A 657 -5.95 11.27 -14.84
CA LEU A 657 -5.86 9.83 -14.99
C LEU A 657 -4.52 9.39 -15.58
N ARG A 658 -4.03 10.11 -16.61
CA ARG A 658 -2.72 9.85 -17.22
C ARG A 658 -1.59 10.04 -16.20
N ASP A 659 -1.58 11.17 -15.48
CA ASP A 659 -0.54 11.50 -14.51
C ASP A 659 -0.53 10.53 -13.34
N GLY A 660 -1.70 10.19 -12.80
CA GLY A 660 -1.81 9.18 -11.75
C GLY A 660 -1.32 7.80 -12.19
N LEU A 661 -1.61 7.39 -13.43
CA LEU A 661 -1.14 6.12 -13.97
C LEU A 661 0.38 6.15 -14.21
N GLN A 662 0.93 7.25 -14.67
CA GLN A 662 2.38 7.42 -14.83
C GLN A 662 3.12 7.27 -13.49
N GLN A 663 2.63 7.92 -12.44
CA GLN A 663 3.18 7.77 -11.09
C GLN A 663 3.09 6.32 -10.61
N GLN A 664 1.97 5.64 -10.85
CA GLN A 664 1.82 4.22 -10.49
C GLN A 664 2.80 3.32 -11.25
N ILE A 665 3.04 3.55 -12.53
CA ILE A 665 4.02 2.78 -13.32
C ILE A 665 5.42 2.92 -12.72
N VAL A 666 5.81 4.11 -12.27
CA VAL A 666 7.12 4.35 -11.65
C VAL A 666 7.21 3.74 -10.24
N SER A 667 6.19 3.94 -9.40
CA SER A 667 6.22 3.50 -7.99
C SER A 667 5.97 1.99 -7.82
N SER A 668 5.16 1.39 -8.69
CA SER A 668 4.70 0.00 -8.63
C SER A 668 5.10 -0.81 -9.87
N GLY A 669 6.27 -0.53 -10.45
CA GLY A 669 6.74 -1.09 -11.71
C GLY A 669 6.68 -2.61 -11.81
N SER A 670 6.86 -3.34 -10.70
CA SER A 670 6.72 -4.82 -10.70
C SER A 670 5.33 -5.30 -11.08
N SER A 671 4.27 -4.60 -10.63
CA SER A 671 2.89 -4.94 -10.98
C SER A 671 2.64 -4.76 -12.49
N PHE A 672 3.17 -3.70 -13.08
CA PHE A 672 3.08 -3.44 -14.52
C PHE A 672 3.93 -4.41 -15.34
N ALA A 673 5.13 -4.76 -14.88
CA ALA A 673 5.96 -5.77 -15.51
C ALA A 673 5.27 -7.15 -15.53
N MET A 674 4.72 -7.57 -14.39
CA MET A 674 3.97 -8.83 -14.28
C MET A 674 2.72 -8.84 -15.15
N LEU A 675 1.95 -7.74 -15.16
CA LEU A 675 0.76 -7.62 -16.00
C LEU A 675 1.12 -7.73 -17.47
N ARG A 676 2.12 -6.98 -17.91
CA ARG A 676 2.54 -6.95 -19.31
C ARG A 676 3.06 -8.30 -19.78
N ALA A 677 3.90 -8.99 -19.00
CA ALA A 677 4.35 -10.33 -19.30
C ALA A 677 3.18 -11.33 -19.37
N SER A 678 2.22 -11.27 -18.45
CA SER A 678 1.05 -12.14 -18.46
C SER A 678 0.08 -11.87 -19.63
N ALA A 679 0.02 -10.63 -20.12
CA ALA A 679 -0.83 -10.22 -21.24
C ALA A 679 -0.44 -10.86 -22.59
N ALA A 680 0.77 -11.38 -22.71
CA ALA A 680 1.20 -12.15 -23.86
C ALA A 680 0.78 -13.63 -23.79
N LEU A 681 0.37 -14.12 -22.62
CA LEU A 681 0.06 -15.52 -22.36
C LEU A 681 -1.42 -15.77 -22.03
N ASN A 682 -2.16 -14.74 -21.60
CA ASN A 682 -3.53 -14.89 -21.13
C ASN A 682 -4.42 -13.74 -21.59
N ALA A 683 -5.61 -14.07 -22.11
CA ALA A 683 -6.55 -13.08 -22.64
C ALA A 683 -7.10 -12.11 -21.59
N ALA A 684 -7.30 -12.56 -20.34
CA ALA A 684 -7.69 -11.66 -19.23
C ALA A 684 -6.57 -10.68 -18.88
N GLY A 685 -5.31 -11.12 -18.92
CA GLY A 685 -4.13 -10.26 -18.81
C GLY A 685 -4.09 -9.23 -19.94
N ALA A 686 -4.33 -9.63 -21.17
CA ALA A 686 -4.38 -8.74 -22.33
C ALA A 686 -5.53 -7.71 -22.24
N CYS A 687 -6.67 -8.11 -21.68
CA CYS A 687 -7.78 -7.20 -21.38
C CYS A 687 -7.38 -6.17 -20.32
N THR A 688 -6.76 -6.62 -19.22
CA THR A 688 -6.31 -5.74 -18.14
C THR A 688 -5.22 -4.78 -18.61
N GLU A 689 -4.28 -5.23 -19.44
CA GLU A 689 -3.22 -4.37 -20.00
C GLU A 689 -3.81 -3.22 -20.83
N ARG A 690 -4.83 -3.51 -21.69
CA ARG A 690 -5.51 -2.48 -22.48
C ARG A 690 -6.44 -1.57 -21.68
N SER A 691 -6.82 -1.99 -20.49
CA SER A 691 -7.73 -1.22 -19.63
C SER A 691 -7.06 -0.59 -18.40
N GLY A 692 -5.76 -0.81 -18.18
CA GLY A 692 -5.09 -0.30 -16.98
C GLY A 692 -3.57 -0.48 -16.96
N GLY A 693 -2.96 -1.03 -18.00
CA GLY A 693 -1.52 -1.23 -18.10
C GLY A 693 -0.80 -0.15 -18.90
N VAL A 694 0.39 -0.48 -19.40
CA VAL A 694 1.24 0.43 -20.19
C VAL A 694 0.58 0.79 -21.53
N ASP A 695 -0.12 -0.15 -22.19
CA ASP A 695 -0.84 0.15 -23.43
C ASP A 695 -1.99 1.14 -23.19
N PHE A 696 -2.65 1.04 -22.05
CA PHE A 696 -3.67 2.02 -21.65
C PHE A 696 -3.06 3.40 -21.40
N TYR A 697 -1.92 3.48 -20.73
CA TYR A 697 -1.19 4.72 -20.54
C TYR A 697 -0.82 5.37 -21.88
N ARG A 698 -0.27 4.62 -22.82
CA ARG A 698 0.07 5.07 -24.16
C ARG A 698 -1.16 5.57 -24.93
N TRP A 699 -2.28 4.88 -24.77
CA TRP A 699 -3.56 5.28 -25.35
C TRP A 699 -4.05 6.61 -24.78
N LEU A 700 -3.93 6.82 -23.44
CA LEU A 700 -4.26 8.09 -22.78
C LEU A 700 -3.42 9.25 -23.33
N CYS A 701 -2.12 9.06 -23.45
CA CYS A 701 -1.19 10.05 -24.03
C CYS A 701 -1.57 10.42 -25.48
N ALA A 702 -1.92 9.42 -26.28
CA ALA A 702 -2.34 9.64 -27.65
C ALA A 702 -3.69 10.39 -27.72
N LEU A 703 -4.65 9.98 -26.89
CA LEU A 703 -5.97 10.64 -26.84
C LEU A 703 -5.84 12.10 -26.39
N GLU A 704 -5.01 12.40 -25.38
CA GLU A 704 -4.78 13.78 -24.93
C GLU A 704 -4.20 14.66 -26.02
N ARG A 705 -3.17 14.16 -26.72
CA ARG A 705 -2.51 14.91 -27.81
C ARG A 705 -3.46 15.25 -28.93
N GLU A 706 -4.42 14.40 -29.20
CA GLU A 706 -5.39 14.53 -30.29
C GLU A 706 -6.79 14.95 -29.80
N PHE A 707 -6.92 15.39 -28.54
CA PHE A 707 -8.23 15.50 -27.88
C PHE A 707 -9.16 16.48 -28.61
N ASP A 708 -8.68 17.63 -29.09
CA ASP A 708 -9.52 18.59 -29.80
C ASP A 708 -10.19 17.98 -31.03
N ALA A 709 -9.48 17.11 -31.75
CA ALA A 709 -10.01 16.46 -32.94
C ALA A 709 -10.90 15.24 -32.60
N ARG A 710 -10.68 14.58 -31.45
CA ARG A 710 -11.32 13.35 -31.05
C ARG A 710 -12.39 13.48 -29.96
N ALA A 711 -12.58 14.67 -29.39
CA ALA A 711 -13.49 14.90 -28.28
C ALA A 711 -14.93 14.41 -28.56
N ASP A 712 -15.49 14.74 -29.72
CA ASP A 712 -16.86 14.31 -30.08
C ASP A 712 -16.97 12.81 -30.25
N ALA A 713 -15.96 12.17 -30.81
CA ALA A 713 -15.91 10.71 -30.94
C ALA A 713 -15.78 10.03 -29.56
N CYS A 714 -14.99 10.64 -28.66
CA CYS A 714 -14.83 10.19 -27.28
C CYS A 714 -16.16 10.28 -26.52
N ILE A 715 -16.83 11.44 -26.55
CA ILE A 715 -18.15 11.64 -25.93
C ILE A 715 -19.15 10.61 -26.44
N ALA A 716 -19.23 10.44 -27.78
CA ALA A 716 -20.14 9.47 -28.38
C ALA A 716 -19.81 8.01 -27.97
N ALA A 717 -18.52 7.67 -27.78
CA ALA A 717 -18.12 6.36 -27.29
C ALA A 717 -18.57 6.14 -25.83
N LEU A 718 -18.36 7.11 -24.94
CA LEU A 718 -18.80 7.05 -23.55
C LEU A 718 -20.32 6.91 -23.42
N GLN A 719 -21.08 7.69 -24.20
CA GLN A 719 -22.55 7.61 -24.22
C GLN A 719 -23.02 6.23 -24.66
N ARG A 720 -22.50 5.73 -25.80
CA ARG A 720 -22.86 4.39 -26.29
C ARG A 720 -22.54 3.30 -25.29
N LEU A 721 -21.36 3.36 -24.64
CA LEU A 721 -20.98 2.38 -23.63
C LEU A 721 -21.90 2.42 -22.41
N SER A 722 -22.22 3.61 -21.89
CA SER A 722 -23.15 3.78 -20.78
C SER A 722 -24.52 3.19 -21.10
N GLU A 723 -25.09 3.53 -22.28
CA GLU A 723 -26.38 3.02 -22.76
C GLU A 723 -26.37 1.51 -23.00
N LYS A 724 -25.27 0.97 -23.52
CA LYS A 724 -25.09 -0.46 -23.81
C LYS A 724 -24.98 -1.30 -22.55
N LEU A 725 -24.24 -0.82 -21.55
CA LEU A 725 -23.79 -1.64 -20.40
C LEU A 725 -24.77 -1.62 -19.24
N PHE A 726 -25.24 -0.43 -18.82
CA PHE A 726 -25.97 -0.27 -17.57
C PHE A 726 -27.48 -0.58 -17.69
N VAL A 727 -27.81 -1.74 -18.23
CA VAL A 727 -29.16 -2.21 -18.48
C VAL A 727 -29.47 -3.49 -17.70
N THR A 728 -30.76 -3.73 -17.43
CA THR A 728 -31.20 -4.87 -16.60
C THR A 728 -30.86 -6.23 -17.22
N ALA A 729 -30.90 -6.35 -18.56
CA ALA A 729 -30.59 -7.59 -19.27
C ALA A 729 -29.11 -8.07 -19.09
N ARG A 730 -28.21 -7.21 -18.58
CA ARG A 730 -26.78 -7.51 -18.34
C ARG A 730 -26.44 -7.65 -16.86
N LEU A 731 -27.42 -7.34 -15.99
CA LEU A 731 -27.21 -7.20 -14.56
C LEU A 731 -27.17 -8.54 -13.83
N ARG A 732 -26.13 -8.75 -13.04
CA ARG A 732 -26.10 -9.66 -11.90
C ARG A 732 -25.81 -8.81 -10.65
N LEU A 733 -26.51 -9.09 -9.56
CA LEU A 733 -26.45 -8.27 -8.37
C LEU A 733 -25.91 -9.06 -7.18
N SER A 734 -24.93 -8.51 -6.47
CA SER A 734 -24.44 -9.03 -5.19
C SER A 734 -24.79 -8.07 -4.05
N VAL A 735 -25.21 -8.64 -2.91
CA VAL A 735 -25.51 -7.92 -1.68
C VAL A 735 -24.82 -8.59 -0.50
N THR A 736 -24.02 -7.84 0.24
CA THR A 736 -23.35 -8.32 1.45
C THR A 736 -23.92 -7.59 2.68
N GLY A 737 -24.35 -8.37 3.66
CA GLY A 737 -25.00 -7.87 4.88
C GLY A 737 -26.47 -7.48 4.68
N GLY A 738 -26.94 -6.58 5.54
CA GLY A 738 -28.31 -6.09 5.52
C GLY A 738 -29.36 -7.07 6.01
N THR A 739 -30.51 -6.52 6.40
CA THR A 739 -31.73 -7.28 6.71
C THR A 739 -32.43 -7.72 5.43
N GLU A 740 -33.38 -8.64 5.52
CA GLU A 740 -34.15 -9.08 4.36
C GLU A 740 -34.93 -7.93 3.69
N ASP A 741 -35.50 -7.02 4.46
CA ASP A 741 -36.18 -5.85 3.91
C ASP A 741 -35.27 -4.90 3.15
N GLU A 742 -34.04 -4.72 3.64
CA GLU A 742 -32.99 -3.94 2.96
C GLU A 742 -32.55 -4.62 1.66
N ARG A 743 -32.37 -5.96 1.68
CA ARG A 743 -32.06 -6.77 0.49
C ARG A 743 -33.14 -6.66 -0.57
N GLN A 744 -34.40 -6.74 -0.18
CA GLN A 744 -35.52 -6.54 -1.09
C GLN A 744 -35.58 -5.11 -1.65
N THR A 745 -35.20 -4.13 -0.85
CA THR A 745 -35.10 -2.74 -1.31
C THR A 745 -34.02 -2.59 -2.38
N VAL A 746 -32.84 -3.21 -2.21
CA VAL A 746 -31.80 -3.23 -3.23
C VAL A 746 -32.33 -3.82 -4.55
N LEU A 747 -32.98 -4.97 -4.49
CA LEU A 747 -33.51 -5.65 -5.69
C LEU A 747 -34.51 -4.77 -6.41
N ARG A 748 -35.44 -4.17 -5.70
CA ARG A 748 -36.49 -3.33 -6.27
C ARG A 748 -35.90 -2.08 -6.93
N VAL A 749 -35.11 -1.29 -6.19
CA VAL A 749 -34.59 0.00 -6.67
C VAL A 749 -33.67 -0.19 -7.89
N LEU A 750 -32.79 -1.18 -7.83
CA LEU A 750 -31.82 -1.37 -8.91
C LEU A 750 -32.45 -1.94 -10.20
N ARG A 751 -33.61 -2.57 -10.12
CA ARG A 751 -34.35 -3.01 -11.30
C ARG A 751 -35.24 -1.93 -11.89
N GLU A 752 -35.96 -1.22 -11.06
CA GLU A 752 -36.88 -0.17 -11.49
C GLU A 752 -36.15 1.03 -12.10
N ALA A 753 -34.92 1.32 -11.63
CA ALA A 753 -34.18 2.48 -12.06
C ALA A 753 -33.43 2.32 -13.40
N ARG A 754 -33.55 1.16 -14.09
CA ARG A 754 -32.79 0.87 -15.31
C ARG A 754 -33.66 0.46 -16.50
N PRO A 755 -33.24 0.84 -17.73
CA PRO A 755 -33.90 0.32 -18.93
C PRO A 755 -33.69 -1.21 -19.06
N ALA A 756 -34.59 -1.88 -19.70
CA ALA A 756 -34.51 -3.32 -19.94
C ALA A 756 -33.27 -3.70 -20.75
N GLY A 757 -33.03 -3.02 -21.84
CA GLY A 757 -31.84 -3.15 -22.69
C GLY A 757 -31.73 -4.51 -23.39
N GLN A 758 -30.54 -4.80 -23.89
CA GLN A 758 -30.20 -6.05 -24.58
C GLN A 758 -29.19 -6.86 -23.78
N ALA A 759 -29.34 -8.19 -23.81
CA ALA A 759 -28.33 -9.11 -23.29
C ALA A 759 -27.01 -8.97 -24.09
N PRO A 760 -25.86 -9.37 -23.51
CA PRO A 760 -24.58 -9.29 -24.20
C PRO A 760 -24.61 -10.16 -25.46
N GLY A 761 -23.96 -9.63 -26.51
CA GLY A 761 -23.68 -10.38 -27.74
C GLY A 761 -22.56 -11.42 -27.55
N PRO A 762 -22.05 -11.98 -28.68
CA PRO A 762 -20.89 -12.86 -28.60
C PRO A 762 -19.68 -12.19 -27.99
N ALA A 763 -18.89 -12.96 -27.22
CA ALA A 763 -17.69 -12.45 -26.58
C ALA A 763 -16.59 -12.08 -27.62
N HIS A 764 -15.90 -10.98 -27.35
CA HIS A 764 -14.75 -10.51 -28.11
C HIS A 764 -13.50 -10.51 -27.20
N PRO A 765 -12.78 -11.64 -27.06
CA PRO A 765 -11.62 -11.69 -26.21
C PRO A 765 -10.53 -10.75 -26.71
N ALA A 766 -9.86 -10.08 -25.78
CA ALA A 766 -8.74 -9.21 -26.09
C ALA A 766 -7.60 -10.04 -26.74
N PRO A 767 -7.03 -9.60 -27.89
CA PRO A 767 -5.90 -10.29 -28.51
C PRO A 767 -4.69 -10.21 -27.57
N LEU A 768 -3.94 -11.32 -27.49
CA LEU A 768 -2.72 -11.40 -26.71
C LEU A 768 -1.68 -10.39 -27.23
N LEU A 769 -0.81 -9.93 -26.36
CA LEU A 769 0.38 -9.19 -26.76
C LEU A 769 1.37 -10.12 -27.48
N PRO A 770 2.26 -9.58 -28.34
CA PRO A 770 3.34 -10.38 -28.92
C PRO A 770 4.24 -10.96 -27.82
N ILE A 771 4.63 -12.23 -27.96
CA ILE A 771 5.65 -12.84 -27.11
C ILE A 771 6.98 -12.19 -27.44
N ARG A 772 7.56 -11.48 -26.48
CA ARG A 772 8.87 -10.83 -26.60
C ARG A 772 9.49 -10.58 -25.22
N TRP A 773 10.77 -10.30 -25.23
CA TRP A 773 11.49 -9.82 -24.06
C TRP A 773 11.67 -8.32 -24.23
N GLU A 774 11.03 -7.53 -23.36
CA GLU A 774 11.03 -6.08 -23.51
C GLU A 774 11.50 -5.36 -22.25
N GLY A 775 12.16 -4.23 -22.49
CA GLY A 775 12.55 -3.27 -21.46
C GLY A 775 11.81 -1.96 -21.66
N ILE A 776 11.17 -1.42 -20.62
CA ILE A 776 10.47 -0.14 -20.66
C ILE A 776 11.24 0.85 -19.78
N VAL A 777 11.69 1.94 -20.40
CA VAL A 777 12.47 2.96 -19.70
C VAL A 777 11.55 3.79 -18.80
N ILE A 778 11.89 3.83 -17.50
CA ILE A 778 11.23 4.69 -16.52
C ILE A 778 12.30 5.51 -15.77
N PRO A 779 11.95 6.68 -15.21
CA PRO A 779 12.87 7.54 -14.46
C PRO A 779 13.11 7.00 -13.05
N SER A 780 13.81 5.89 -12.93
CA SER A 780 14.14 5.21 -11.67
C SER A 780 15.63 4.89 -11.63
N GLU A 781 16.19 4.73 -10.44
CA GLU A 781 17.58 4.24 -10.23
C GLU A 781 17.64 2.71 -10.07
N VAL A 782 16.50 2.08 -9.91
CA VAL A 782 16.32 0.63 -9.73
C VAL A 782 15.37 0.07 -10.78
N SER A 783 15.38 -1.23 -10.99
CA SER A 783 14.51 -1.91 -11.94
C SER A 783 13.44 -2.79 -11.27
N PHE A 784 12.50 -3.23 -12.10
CA PHE A 784 11.40 -4.12 -11.76
C PHE A 784 11.29 -5.15 -12.86
N ALA A 785 11.71 -6.37 -12.60
CA ALA A 785 11.68 -7.45 -13.60
C ALA A 785 10.54 -8.42 -13.35
N ALA A 786 9.96 -8.94 -14.42
CA ALA A 786 9.02 -10.05 -14.37
C ALA A 786 9.34 -11.08 -15.46
N VAL A 787 9.28 -12.35 -15.08
CA VAL A 787 9.36 -13.51 -15.99
C VAL A 787 8.09 -14.32 -15.78
N CYS A 788 7.25 -14.43 -16.81
CA CYS A 788 5.96 -15.12 -16.75
C CYS A 788 5.92 -16.29 -17.72
N GLY A 789 5.57 -17.47 -17.23
CA GLY A 789 5.44 -18.69 -18.04
C GLY A 789 4.17 -19.47 -17.70
N ASP A 790 3.67 -20.25 -18.65
CA ASP A 790 2.48 -21.09 -18.46
C ASP A 790 2.89 -22.51 -18.06
N VAL A 791 2.55 -22.90 -16.83
CA VAL A 791 2.77 -24.26 -16.30
C VAL A 791 1.70 -25.23 -16.81
N HIS A 792 0.61 -24.71 -17.43
CA HIS A 792 -0.56 -25.48 -17.87
C HIS A 792 -1.25 -26.30 -16.78
N ALA A 793 -1.03 -25.94 -15.51
CA ALA A 793 -1.60 -26.63 -14.36
C ALA A 793 -1.74 -25.69 -13.16
N TYR A 794 -2.70 -26.01 -12.30
CA TYR A 794 -2.88 -25.35 -11.02
C TYR A 794 -3.20 -26.39 -9.94
N SER A 795 -2.33 -26.58 -8.97
CA SER A 795 -2.48 -27.57 -7.88
C SER A 795 -1.87 -27.08 -6.59
N GLY A 796 -2.23 -27.74 -5.48
CA GLY A 796 -1.65 -27.49 -4.16
C GLY A 796 -0.14 -27.65 -4.15
N ALA A 797 0.38 -28.73 -4.74
CA ALA A 797 1.82 -29.00 -4.78
C ALA A 797 2.61 -27.92 -5.57
N LEU A 798 2.07 -27.41 -6.68
CA LEU A 798 2.68 -26.32 -7.43
C LEU A 798 2.71 -25.01 -6.60
N ARG A 799 1.66 -24.71 -5.83
CA ARG A 799 1.66 -23.56 -4.93
C ARG A 799 2.73 -23.68 -3.85
N ILE A 800 2.90 -24.87 -3.26
CA ILE A 800 3.95 -25.13 -2.28
C ILE A 800 5.34 -24.95 -2.91
N ALA A 801 5.55 -25.49 -4.12
CA ALA A 801 6.81 -25.32 -4.85
C ALA A 801 7.13 -23.85 -5.16
N CYS A 802 6.15 -23.08 -5.61
CA CYS A 802 6.33 -21.64 -5.85
C CYS A 802 6.70 -20.89 -4.56
N ARG A 803 6.05 -21.22 -3.44
CA ARG A 803 6.37 -20.63 -2.14
C ARG A 803 7.76 -21.02 -1.66
N ALA A 804 8.15 -22.28 -1.76
CA ALA A 804 9.49 -22.76 -1.42
C ALA A 804 10.57 -22.04 -2.25
N ALA A 805 10.35 -21.85 -3.55
CA ALA A 805 11.25 -21.08 -4.41
C ALA A 805 11.30 -19.59 -4.01
N SER A 806 10.16 -18.97 -3.72
CA SER A 806 10.10 -17.56 -3.32
C SER A 806 10.88 -17.28 -2.04
N LEU A 807 10.60 -18.01 -0.97
CA LEU A 807 11.13 -17.74 0.37
C LEU A 807 12.46 -18.46 0.66
N GLY A 808 12.81 -19.48 -0.12
CA GLY A 808 14.09 -20.18 0.02
C GLY A 808 15.13 -19.69 -0.97
N HIS A 809 14.80 -19.66 -2.26
CA HIS A 809 15.74 -19.35 -3.33
C HIS A 809 15.80 -17.87 -3.67
N TYR A 810 14.67 -17.27 -4.06
CA TYR A 810 14.66 -15.88 -4.52
C TYR A 810 14.96 -14.89 -3.40
N TRP A 811 14.40 -15.13 -2.21
CA TRP A 811 14.72 -14.30 -1.05
C TRP A 811 16.23 -14.24 -0.81
N ASN A 812 16.91 -15.39 -0.83
CA ASN A 812 18.35 -15.43 -0.60
C ASN A 812 19.15 -14.85 -1.77
N GLU A 813 18.91 -15.30 -3.02
CA GLU A 813 19.74 -14.94 -4.17
C GLU A 813 19.48 -13.53 -4.70
N ILE A 814 18.20 -13.11 -4.69
CA ILE A 814 17.77 -11.84 -5.30
C ILE A 814 17.73 -10.72 -4.25
N ARG A 815 17.13 -10.97 -3.06
CA ARG A 815 17.05 -9.95 -2.03
C ARG A 815 18.33 -9.87 -1.21
N VAL A 816 18.70 -10.93 -0.49
CA VAL A 816 19.81 -10.92 0.48
C VAL A 816 21.16 -10.71 -0.22
N GLN A 817 21.46 -11.48 -1.25
CA GLN A 817 22.72 -11.39 -1.98
C GLN A 817 22.68 -10.36 -3.11
N GLY A 818 21.54 -10.18 -3.77
CA GLY A 818 21.35 -9.29 -4.91
C GLY A 818 21.00 -7.85 -4.51
N GLY A 819 20.51 -7.62 -3.28
CA GLY A 819 20.16 -6.31 -2.77
C GLY A 819 18.83 -5.75 -3.31
N ALA A 820 17.99 -6.57 -3.96
CA ALA A 820 16.63 -6.16 -4.31
C ALA A 820 15.78 -6.03 -3.04
N TYR A 821 14.85 -5.08 -3.02
CA TYR A 821 13.97 -4.90 -1.86
C TYR A 821 12.93 -6.02 -1.72
N GLY A 822 12.41 -6.53 -2.85
CA GLY A 822 11.44 -7.60 -2.84
C GLY A 822 11.54 -8.52 -4.05
N THR A 823 11.03 -9.73 -3.89
CA THR A 823 10.98 -10.75 -4.95
C THR A 823 9.97 -11.83 -4.60
N GLY A 824 9.55 -12.61 -5.59
CA GLY A 824 8.69 -13.76 -5.38
C GLY A 824 8.36 -14.51 -6.65
N LEU A 825 7.72 -15.67 -6.48
CA LEU A 825 7.17 -16.50 -7.54
C LEU A 825 5.69 -16.76 -7.23
N LEU A 826 4.83 -16.21 -8.06
CA LEU A 826 3.38 -16.31 -7.93
C LEU A 826 2.84 -17.36 -8.90
N LEU A 827 1.94 -18.21 -8.43
CA LEU A 827 1.16 -19.10 -9.29
C LEU A 827 -0.31 -18.65 -9.28
N ARG A 828 -0.80 -18.25 -10.44
CA ARG A 828 -2.22 -17.92 -10.63
C ARG A 828 -3.02 -19.19 -10.98
N ASP A 829 -4.30 -19.17 -10.68
CA ASP A 829 -5.22 -20.26 -10.99
C ASP A 829 -5.45 -20.49 -12.52
N THR A 830 -4.95 -19.58 -13.34
CA THR A 830 -4.81 -19.75 -14.79
C THR A 830 -3.68 -20.67 -15.21
N GLY A 831 -2.82 -21.11 -14.28
CA GLY A 831 -1.60 -21.86 -14.58
C GLY A 831 -0.38 -20.99 -14.87
N LEU A 832 -0.51 -19.65 -14.81
CA LEU A 832 0.63 -18.76 -15.03
C LEU A 832 1.49 -18.68 -13.76
N ALA A 833 2.76 -19.03 -13.89
CA ALA A 833 3.80 -18.80 -12.91
C ALA A 833 4.56 -17.52 -13.27
N THR A 834 4.62 -16.56 -12.33
CA THR A 834 5.28 -15.28 -12.56
C THR A 834 6.31 -15.03 -11.46
N ALA A 835 7.58 -15.05 -11.82
CA ALA A 835 8.69 -14.60 -11.00
C ALA A 835 8.85 -13.08 -11.18
N TYR A 836 9.09 -12.35 -10.07
CA TYR A 836 9.26 -10.90 -10.12
C TYR A 836 10.35 -10.39 -9.17
N THR A 837 10.87 -9.21 -9.49
CA THR A 837 11.72 -8.42 -8.60
C THR A 837 11.11 -7.03 -8.36
N TYR A 838 11.43 -6.43 -7.22
CA TYR A 838 10.95 -5.11 -6.82
C TYR A 838 12.13 -4.28 -6.27
N ARG A 839 12.33 -3.10 -6.86
CA ARG A 839 13.45 -2.19 -6.55
C ARG A 839 14.79 -2.94 -6.61
N ASP A 840 15.07 -3.49 -7.77
CA ASP A 840 16.21 -4.37 -8.04
C ASP A 840 17.39 -3.56 -8.62
N PRO A 841 18.57 -3.57 -8.00
CA PRO A 841 19.73 -2.86 -8.52
C PRO A 841 20.38 -3.58 -9.71
N ASP A 842 20.14 -4.89 -9.92
CA ASP A 842 20.75 -5.72 -10.98
C ASP A 842 19.79 -6.80 -11.50
N CYS A 843 18.89 -6.39 -12.39
CA CYS A 843 17.89 -7.31 -12.97
C CYS A 843 18.51 -8.43 -13.82
N ALA A 844 19.71 -8.26 -14.38
CA ALA A 844 20.36 -9.30 -15.15
C ALA A 844 20.79 -10.47 -14.24
N ARG A 845 21.41 -10.16 -13.10
CA ARG A 845 21.74 -11.15 -12.06
C ARG A 845 20.50 -11.86 -11.54
N SER A 846 19.45 -11.11 -11.24
CA SER A 846 18.20 -11.62 -10.70
C SER A 846 17.49 -12.56 -11.68
N ARG A 847 17.47 -12.25 -12.97
CA ARG A 847 16.97 -13.15 -14.02
C ARG A 847 17.78 -14.45 -14.08
N GLY A 848 19.09 -14.38 -13.89
CA GLY A 848 19.94 -15.58 -13.75
C GLY A 848 19.57 -16.45 -12.54
N ALA A 849 19.18 -15.84 -11.42
CA ALA A 849 18.67 -16.59 -10.27
C ALA A 849 17.30 -17.23 -10.56
N ILE A 850 16.39 -16.54 -11.24
CA ILE A 850 15.10 -17.08 -11.68
C ILE A 850 15.30 -18.33 -12.56
N GLY A 851 16.26 -18.33 -13.48
CA GLY A 851 16.58 -19.49 -14.32
C GLY A 851 17.09 -20.73 -13.57
N ARG A 852 17.48 -20.58 -12.28
CA ARG A 852 17.92 -21.71 -11.43
C ARG A 852 16.81 -22.32 -10.56
N THR A 853 15.56 -21.88 -10.69
CA THR A 853 14.41 -22.35 -9.89
C THR A 853 14.25 -23.86 -9.88
N ALA A 854 14.30 -24.52 -11.06
CA ALA A 854 14.18 -25.96 -11.19
C ALA A 854 15.28 -26.71 -10.43
N ALA A 855 16.53 -26.24 -10.55
CA ALA A 855 17.69 -26.85 -9.89
C ALA A 855 17.56 -26.73 -8.36
N TYR A 856 17.13 -25.58 -7.85
CA TYR A 856 16.89 -25.37 -6.42
C TYR A 856 15.80 -26.33 -5.87
N LEU A 857 14.63 -26.39 -6.51
CA LEU A 857 13.52 -27.23 -6.08
C LEU A 857 13.84 -28.72 -6.16
N ALA A 858 14.70 -29.13 -7.09
CA ALA A 858 15.19 -30.51 -7.16
C ALA A 858 16.17 -30.81 -6.01
N ALA A 859 17.05 -29.85 -5.66
CA ALA A 859 18.02 -30.03 -4.58
C ALA A 859 17.35 -30.10 -3.20
N THR A 860 16.26 -29.36 -2.99
CA THR A 860 15.53 -29.27 -1.71
C THR A 860 14.32 -30.22 -1.63
N ALA A 861 14.12 -31.09 -2.61
CA ALA A 861 12.95 -32.01 -2.69
C ALA A 861 12.89 -33.06 -1.56
N SER A 862 13.96 -33.24 -0.80
CA SER A 862 13.95 -34.15 0.38
C SER A 862 13.72 -33.44 1.71
N GLU A 863 13.65 -32.11 1.72
CA GLU A 863 13.45 -31.33 2.93
C GLU A 863 11.98 -31.32 3.37
N PRO A 864 11.70 -31.25 4.70
CA PRO A 864 10.34 -31.12 5.20
C PRO A 864 9.67 -29.85 4.66
N GLN A 865 8.40 -29.95 4.23
CA GLN A 865 7.65 -28.85 3.64
C GLN A 865 6.56 -28.28 4.55
N GLU A 866 6.52 -28.70 5.82
CA GLU A 866 5.44 -28.34 6.76
C GLU A 866 5.27 -26.81 6.87
N ALA A 867 6.36 -26.07 7.02
CA ALA A 867 6.33 -24.62 7.08
C ALA A 867 5.77 -23.99 5.80
N ASN A 868 6.22 -24.42 4.61
CA ASN A 868 5.70 -23.91 3.34
C ASN A 868 4.21 -24.24 3.15
N ILE A 869 3.75 -25.39 3.64
CA ILE A 869 2.33 -25.77 3.61
C ILE A 869 1.50 -24.84 4.51
N ILE A 870 1.92 -24.63 5.75
CA ILE A 870 1.23 -23.73 6.70
C ILE A 870 1.10 -22.33 6.11
N GLY A 871 2.20 -21.78 5.62
CA GLY A 871 2.17 -20.45 5.03
C GLY A 871 1.38 -20.35 3.73
N ALA A 872 1.41 -21.36 2.86
CA ALA A 872 0.57 -21.37 1.65
C ALA A 872 -0.92 -21.42 1.97
N ILE A 873 -1.30 -22.06 3.08
CA ILE A 873 -2.66 -22.05 3.60
C ILE A 873 -3.02 -20.66 4.15
N SER A 874 -2.10 -20.04 4.90
CA SER A 874 -2.29 -18.67 5.40
C SER A 874 -2.49 -17.67 4.24
N ASP A 875 -1.68 -17.75 3.19
CA ASP A 875 -1.82 -16.90 1.99
C ASP A 875 -3.14 -17.15 1.23
N ALA A 876 -3.66 -18.38 1.27
CA ALA A 876 -4.93 -18.71 0.63
C ALA A 876 -6.16 -18.21 1.40
N GLU A 877 -6.00 -17.88 2.68
CA GLU A 877 -7.07 -17.48 3.58
C GLU A 877 -6.71 -16.19 4.34
N PRO A 878 -6.47 -15.09 3.62
CA PRO A 878 -6.11 -13.81 4.25
C PRO A 878 -7.22 -13.31 5.17
N LEU A 879 -6.87 -12.38 6.04
CA LEU A 879 -7.85 -11.62 6.80
C LEU A 879 -8.64 -10.72 5.85
N LEU A 880 -9.96 -10.87 5.84
CA LEU A 880 -10.85 -10.10 4.98
C LEU A 880 -11.93 -9.42 5.82
N SER A 881 -12.20 -8.14 5.52
CA SER A 881 -13.40 -7.47 6.01
C SER A 881 -14.66 -8.14 5.45
N PRO A 882 -15.83 -7.97 6.07
CA PRO A 882 -17.10 -8.54 5.54
C PRO A 882 -17.35 -8.16 4.08
N ARG A 883 -17.05 -6.91 3.69
CA ARG A 883 -17.16 -6.43 2.31
C ARG A 883 -16.26 -7.25 1.36
N LEU A 884 -15.00 -7.45 1.75
CA LEU A 884 -14.05 -8.22 0.94
C LEU A 884 -14.38 -9.71 0.92
N GLN A 885 -14.91 -10.28 2.02
CA GLN A 885 -15.40 -11.67 2.02
C GLN A 885 -16.48 -11.89 0.98
N GLY A 886 -17.46 -10.96 0.89
CA GLY A 886 -18.49 -11.01 -0.15
C GLY A 886 -17.90 -10.90 -1.55
N ALA A 887 -17.03 -9.93 -1.79
CA ALA A 887 -16.40 -9.72 -3.11
C ALA A 887 -15.54 -10.91 -3.57
N VAL A 888 -14.82 -11.56 -2.65
CA VAL A 888 -14.04 -12.77 -2.95
C VAL A 888 -14.98 -13.95 -3.24
N ALA A 889 -16.06 -14.11 -2.49
CA ALA A 889 -17.08 -15.15 -2.74
C ALA A 889 -17.77 -14.93 -4.08
N ASP A 890 -18.09 -13.68 -4.47
CA ASP A 890 -18.54 -13.33 -5.82
C ASP A 890 -17.57 -13.80 -6.89
N THR A 891 -16.28 -13.50 -6.69
CA THR A 891 -15.24 -13.88 -7.63
C THR A 891 -15.15 -15.40 -7.81
N TRP A 892 -15.22 -16.18 -6.73
CA TRP A 892 -15.27 -17.64 -6.82
C TRP A 892 -16.48 -18.12 -7.61
N LEU A 893 -17.65 -17.57 -7.32
CA LEU A 893 -18.88 -17.94 -8.01
C LEU A 893 -18.82 -17.61 -9.50
N LEU A 894 -18.40 -16.38 -9.85
CA LEU A 894 -18.32 -15.92 -11.25
C LEU A 894 -17.27 -16.66 -12.05
N LYS A 895 -16.22 -17.14 -11.39
CA LYS A 895 -15.16 -18.00 -11.93
C LYS A 895 -15.62 -19.46 -12.11
N GLY A 896 -16.70 -19.88 -11.46
CA GLY A 896 -17.15 -21.27 -11.40
C GLY A 896 -16.40 -22.14 -10.38
N MET A 897 -15.75 -21.54 -9.39
CA MET A 897 -15.07 -22.23 -8.28
C MET A 897 -16.08 -22.58 -7.19
N THR A 898 -16.26 -23.85 -6.92
CA THR A 898 -17.16 -24.34 -5.87
C THR A 898 -16.43 -24.50 -4.53
N GLN A 899 -17.19 -24.67 -3.43
CA GLN A 899 -16.59 -25.03 -2.14
C GLN A 899 -15.82 -26.37 -2.22
N ALA A 900 -16.30 -27.34 -3.01
CA ALA A 900 -15.59 -28.60 -3.24
C ALA A 900 -14.24 -28.38 -3.95
N ASP A 901 -14.13 -27.45 -4.88
CA ASP A 901 -12.85 -27.10 -5.51
C ASP A 901 -11.88 -26.46 -4.50
N ARG A 902 -12.38 -25.62 -3.60
CA ARG A 902 -11.58 -25.02 -2.52
C ARG A 902 -11.10 -26.10 -1.52
N CYS A 903 -11.98 -27.01 -1.09
CA CYS A 903 -11.61 -28.14 -0.24
C CYS A 903 -10.56 -29.02 -0.92
N ARG A 904 -10.76 -29.38 -2.18
CA ARG A 904 -9.79 -30.16 -2.97
C ARG A 904 -8.42 -29.50 -3.00
N LEU A 905 -8.35 -28.22 -3.35
CA LEU A 905 -7.08 -27.50 -3.42
C LEU A 905 -6.38 -27.43 -2.06
N ARG A 906 -7.15 -27.23 -0.97
CA ARG A 906 -6.59 -27.23 0.38
C ARG A 906 -6.07 -28.62 0.79
N HIS A 907 -6.79 -29.68 0.47
CA HIS A 907 -6.32 -31.05 0.71
C HIS A 907 -5.04 -31.33 -0.08
N GLU A 908 -4.98 -30.94 -1.35
CA GLU A 908 -3.75 -31.05 -2.16
C GLU A 908 -2.56 -30.34 -1.51
N MET A 909 -2.77 -29.13 -0.92
CA MET A 909 -1.71 -28.44 -0.19
C MET A 909 -1.29 -29.19 1.07
N LEU A 910 -2.26 -29.63 1.91
CA LEU A 910 -1.99 -30.35 3.15
C LEU A 910 -1.31 -31.71 2.93
N ASP A 911 -1.66 -32.39 1.84
CA ASP A 911 -1.18 -33.72 1.50
C ASP A 911 0.05 -33.69 0.55
N THR A 912 0.65 -32.48 0.30
CA THR A 912 1.84 -32.35 -0.54
C THR A 912 3.04 -33.04 0.07
N LEU A 913 3.66 -33.94 -0.69
CA LEU A 913 4.86 -34.67 -0.29
C LEU A 913 6.13 -33.98 -0.84
N PRO A 914 7.24 -34.02 -0.11
CA PRO A 914 8.51 -33.41 -0.54
C PRO A 914 8.96 -33.86 -1.94
N GLU A 915 8.78 -35.11 -2.30
CA GLU A 915 9.21 -35.68 -3.58
C GLU A 915 8.48 -35.07 -4.79
N GLN A 916 7.31 -34.47 -4.59
CA GLN A 916 6.56 -33.80 -5.66
C GLN A 916 7.22 -32.49 -6.09
N LEU A 917 8.02 -31.86 -5.21
CA LEU A 917 8.63 -30.56 -5.49
C LEU A 917 9.61 -30.61 -6.67
N ALA A 918 10.35 -31.67 -6.86
CA ALA A 918 11.26 -31.82 -8.00
C ALA A 918 10.48 -31.82 -9.34
N ALA A 919 9.35 -32.53 -9.39
CA ALA A 919 8.50 -32.58 -10.57
C ALA A 919 7.83 -31.23 -10.85
N CYS A 920 7.32 -30.57 -9.80
CA CYS A 920 6.79 -29.21 -9.88
C CYS A 920 7.86 -28.21 -10.32
N GLY A 921 9.08 -28.33 -9.78
CA GLY A 921 10.22 -27.51 -10.14
C GLY A 921 10.59 -27.62 -11.62
N ALA A 922 10.59 -28.83 -12.16
CA ALA A 922 10.83 -29.07 -13.59
C ALA A 922 9.74 -28.46 -14.49
N GLN A 923 8.48 -28.43 -14.03
CA GLN A 923 7.38 -27.79 -14.77
C GLN A 923 7.52 -26.26 -14.71
N ILE A 924 7.73 -25.70 -13.55
CA ILE A 924 7.91 -24.25 -13.32
C ILE A 924 9.14 -23.76 -14.09
N GLY A 925 10.28 -24.47 -13.99
CA GLY A 925 11.51 -24.09 -14.68
C GLY A 925 11.34 -24.00 -16.19
N ARG A 926 10.72 -25.03 -16.80
CA ARG A 926 10.42 -24.99 -18.25
C ARG A 926 9.51 -23.81 -18.63
N ALA A 927 8.47 -23.58 -17.83
CA ALA A 927 7.56 -22.47 -18.09
C ALA A 927 8.28 -21.11 -18.00
N LEU A 928 9.18 -20.92 -17.05
CA LEU A 928 9.96 -19.67 -16.92
C LEU A 928 11.04 -19.55 -18.00
N ASP A 929 11.70 -20.63 -18.41
CA ASP A 929 12.70 -20.65 -19.48
C ASP A 929 12.10 -20.29 -20.85
N GLU A 930 10.88 -20.74 -21.12
CA GLU A 930 10.11 -20.44 -22.34
C GLU A 930 9.27 -19.15 -22.18
N GLY A 931 9.37 -18.49 -21.04
CA GLY A 931 8.49 -17.41 -20.60
C GLY A 931 8.73 -16.08 -21.29
N VAL A 932 7.81 -15.17 -21.02
CA VAL A 932 7.83 -13.77 -21.46
C VAL A 932 8.52 -12.95 -20.39
N VAL A 933 9.41 -12.06 -20.81
CA VAL A 933 10.16 -11.15 -19.91
C VAL A 933 9.71 -9.71 -20.15
N CYS A 934 9.43 -9.01 -19.06
CA CYS A 934 9.26 -7.56 -19.07
C CYS A 934 10.06 -6.94 -17.91
N VAL A 935 10.83 -5.91 -18.22
CA VAL A 935 11.61 -5.16 -17.22
C VAL A 935 11.30 -3.68 -17.34
N LEU A 936 10.90 -3.04 -16.24
CA LEU A 936 10.82 -1.58 -16.14
C LEU A 936 12.04 -1.07 -15.36
N GLY A 937 12.73 -0.04 -15.85
CA GLY A 937 13.90 0.48 -15.14
C GLY A 937 14.67 1.54 -15.90
N PRO A 938 15.83 1.96 -15.37
CA PRO A 938 16.68 2.93 -16.06
C PRO A 938 17.30 2.31 -17.31
N ARG A 939 17.45 3.09 -18.35
CA ARG A 939 17.98 2.66 -19.66
C ARG A 939 19.28 1.87 -19.51
N THR A 940 20.19 2.33 -18.66
CA THR A 940 21.51 1.69 -18.45
C THR A 940 21.41 0.24 -17.96
N GLN A 941 20.46 -0.07 -17.07
CA GLN A 941 20.25 -1.45 -16.59
C GLN A 941 19.54 -2.31 -17.66
N LEU A 942 18.58 -1.73 -18.40
CA LEU A 942 17.88 -2.44 -19.47
C LEU A 942 18.85 -2.84 -20.60
N GLU A 943 19.72 -1.93 -21.01
CA GLU A 943 20.76 -2.19 -22.04
C GLU A 943 21.80 -3.21 -21.57
N ALA A 944 22.14 -3.21 -20.27
CA ALA A 944 23.07 -4.19 -19.69
C ALA A 944 22.54 -5.63 -19.74
N CYS A 945 21.21 -5.84 -19.79
CA CYS A 945 20.62 -7.15 -19.99
C CYS A 945 20.92 -7.75 -21.38
N GLY A 946 21.15 -6.91 -22.39
CA GLY A 946 21.63 -7.31 -23.73
C GLY A 946 20.65 -8.04 -24.64
N ASP A 947 19.52 -8.51 -24.11
CA ASP A 947 18.50 -9.34 -24.78
C ASP A 947 17.08 -8.75 -24.77
N LEU A 948 16.94 -7.52 -24.24
CA LEU A 948 15.67 -6.83 -24.16
C LEU A 948 15.46 -5.89 -25.36
N ASP A 949 14.24 -5.87 -25.91
CA ASP A 949 13.77 -4.82 -26.81
C ASP A 949 13.42 -3.56 -25.99
N VAL A 950 14.35 -2.58 -25.96
CA VAL A 950 14.23 -1.42 -25.08
C VAL A 950 13.37 -0.34 -25.72
N GLN A 951 12.33 0.08 -25.01
CA GLN A 951 11.35 1.07 -25.47
C GLN A 951 11.18 2.19 -24.42
N GLU A 952 10.77 3.37 -24.86
CA GLU A 952 10.28 4.42 -23.97
C GLU A 952 8.86 4.08 -23.45
N LEU A 953 8.55 4.61 -22.28
CA LEU A 953 7.23 4.43 -21.64
C LEU A 953 6.07 4.94 -22.49
#